data_2790ac3b15527ebfc1b82bb5eda5e60e
#
_entry.id   2790ac3b15527ebfc1b82bb5eda5e60e
#
_cell.length_a   1.000
_cell.length_b   1.000
_cell.length_c   1.000
_cell.angle_alpha   90.00
_cell.angle_beta   90.00
_cell.angle_gamma   90.00
#
_symmetry.space_group_name_H-M   'P 1'
#
loop_
_entity.id
_entity.type
_entity.pdbx_description
1 polymer ?
#
loop_
_entity_poly.entity_id
_entity_poly.type
_entity_poly.pdbx_seq_one_letter_code
_entity_poly.pdbx_strand_id
1 'polypeptide(L)'
;MARSCEALLYNSCFMDHEGLARLGRRRQKRQTKRQRRDRVWGFVRIAVIGLISVFLASVVALVSTFAYTYAEVSEDLPELDQYPAAELAQTSVVYDSTGEVVDELHGVQNRFVVGLDEISASLRDAVIAVEDHRFYEHRGVDFEAIGRAAGENVASLSIRQGGSTITQQLVKNTYIAQEQRQSPSFQRKIAEASLAWQYEEEHEKDEILEQYLNTVYFGANAYGAEAAARTYYDKEATDLTLPESALLAGVINLPGTYDPFSDPESARARRDIVLDRMLEHGYVTSEEYEAAATEDLNLSRGVVEPESENEYFLDAVRKELAEEYGDRALYEGGLKIYTTLDPRLQGLATEAVGKVVAPASDDPSASLVSVEPSTGAVKAMVGGSDFEQVKFNLATQGKRQPGSSFKAFVLAEAIRQGISPETGYESKDLNIDMGENAETYRVQNYNYVERGPTSIKTATAQSDNTVFVQLALDLGLEKVAETANALGIQSALDLYPAMAIGGLGEGVSPLEMASSYSTFANGGTHMEPYLVEKVIREEGGEEVPIQVHEPAGTEVLTRDQAAAVTQTLRGVVERGTAGRYRNLDEELGRPSAAKTGTTELFVDAWFVGYVPQLTTSVWVGYPEERRPMLYVRGFPEVNGENFPLDIWSLYMQEAVQDLPVQELDKPSPNLKLQIKSGGRSLGKSVKESTKESSFKAPAASKEPQKPPVKAPPPPIYGRQPQPAPSPASPAPATPSPGTAPPSSLPTPQNPGQPQQPPAPGQPQPALQPVVGQ
;
A
#
# COMPACT_ATOMS: atom_id res chain seq x y z
N MET A 1 -112.18 -47.55 -26.89
CA MET A 1 -113.30 -47.08 -26.09
C MET A 1 -113.20 -45.55 -26.05
N ALA A 2 -113.69 -44.87 -27.04
CA ALA A 2 -115.02 -44.35 -27.25
C ALA A 2 -115.53 -43.52 -26.06
N ARG A 3 -115.43 -42.23 -26.20
CA ARG A 3 -116.04 -41.10 -25.56
C ARG A 3 -114.97 -40.08 -25.01
N SER A 4 -114.68 -39.08 -25.82
CA SER A 4 -114.26 -37.75 -25.43
C SER A 4 -113.68 -36.97 -26.64
N CYS A 5 -114.36 -37.00 -27.78
CA CYS A 5 -113.98 -36.24 -28.98
C CYS A 5 -114.98 -35.16 -29.41
N GLU A 6 -115.88 -34.74 -28.53
CA GLU A 6 -116.89 -33.73 -28.93
C GLU A 6 -116.91 -32.37 -28.15
N ALA A 7 -115.91 -32.04 -27.38
CA ALA A 7 -115.82 -30.75 -26.64
C ALA A 7 -114.73 -29.77 -27.06
N LEU A 8 -114.19 -29.88 -28.26
CA LEU A 8 -113.08 -28.99 -28.71
C LEU A 8 -113.32 -28.22 -30.02
N LEU A 9 -114.55 -28.23 -30.53
CA LEU A 9 -114.85 -27.59 -31.83
C LEU A 9 -115.75 -26.28 -31.74
N TYR A 10 -115.95 -25.68 -30.57
CA TYR A 10 -116.74 -24.45 -30.49
C TYR A 10 -116.08 -23.25 -29.77
N ASN A 11 -114.70 -23.00 -29.96
CA ASN A 11 -114.09 -21.74 -29.51
C ASN A 11 -112.98 -21.24 -30.44
N SER A 12 -113.25 -21.28 -31.72
CA SER A 12 -112.25 -20.75 -32.73
C SER A 12 -112.91 -19.79 -33.72
N CYS A 13 -113.68 -18.81 -33.23
CA CYS A 13 -114.05 -17.64 -34.05
C CYS A 13 -114.23 -16.47 -33.11
N PHE A 14 -113.30 -15.61 -33.11
CA PHE A 14 -113.25 -14.20 -32.83
C PHE A 14 -111.84 -13.87 -32.20
N MET A 15 -110.82 -14.09 -32.99
CA MET A 15 -109.62 -13.24 -32.68
C MET A 15 -109.69 -12.06 -33.65
N ASP A 16 -109.89 -10.94 -32.99
CA ASP A 16 -109.87 -9.59 -33.55
C ASP A 16 -108.59 -9.34 -34.35
N HIS A 17 -108.65 -8.62 -35.46
CA HIS A 17 -107.55 -8.28 -36.38
C HIS A 17 -106.36 -7.58 -35.65
N GLU A 18 -106.64 -6.91 -34.52
CA GLU A 18 -105.61 -6.29 -33.69
C GLU A 18 -104.81 -7.30 -32.84
N GLY A 19 -105.42 -8.41 -32.41
CA GLY A 19 -104.75 -9.53 -31.67
C GLY A 19 -103.70 -10.24 -32.52
N LEU A 20 -104.06 -10.55 -33.79
CA LEU A 20 -103.13 -11.14 -34.72
C LEU A 20 -101.97 -10.23 -35.10
N ALA A 21 -102.23 -8.93 -35.21
CA ALA A 21 -101.17 -7.90 -35.47
C ALA A 21 -100.25 -7.75 -34.25
N ARG A 22 -100.74 -7.86 -33.02
CA ARG A 22 -99.97 -7.86 -31.77
C ARG A 22 -99.08 -9.08 -31.61
N LEU A 23 -99.55 -10.25 -31.95
CA LEU A 23 -98.77 -11.51 -31.94
C LEU A 23 -97.67 -11.50 -33.04
N GLY A 24 -98.04 -11.00 -34.25
CA GLY A 24 -97.03 -10.78 -35.30
C GLY A 24 -95.90 -9.83 -34.91
N ARG A 25 -96.23 -8.67 -34.29
CA ARG A 25 -95.26 -7.71 -33.78
C ARG A 25 -94.43 -8.28 -32.65
N ARG A 26 -94.98 -9.12 -31.75
CA ARG A 26 -94.21 -9.78 -30.70
C ARG A 26 -93.27 -10.86 -31.25
N ARG A 27 -93.70 -11.61 -32.27
CA ARG A 27 -92.81 -12.59 -32.98
C ARG A 27 -91.66 -11.87 -33.70
N GLN A 28 -91.95 -10.80 -34.40
CA GLN A 28 -91.01 -10.02 -35.12
C GLN A 28 -89.99 -9.35 -34.17
N LYS A 29 -90.43 -8.73 -33.00
CA LYS A 29 -89.55 -8.23 -31.97
C LYS A 29 -88.69 -9.32 -31.30
N ARG A 30 -89.18 -10.56 -31.16
CA ARG A 30 -88.40 -11.68 -30.63
C ARG A 30 -87.37 -12.15 -31.66
N GLN A 31 -87.70 -12.22 -32.94
CA GLN A 31 -86.80 -12.59 -34.00
C GLN A 31 -85.66 -11.50 -34.17
N THR A 32 -86.01 -10.24 -34.18
CA THR A 32 -85.02 -9.16 -34.23
C THR A 32 -84.11 -9.10 -33.02
N LYS A 33 -84.65 -9.33 -31.77
CA LYS A 33 -83.81 -9.45 -30.57
C LYS A 33 -82.84 -10.64 -30.64
N ARG A 34 -83.32 -11.81 -31.16
CA ARG A 34 -82.50 -13.03 -31.33
C ARG A 34 -81.40 -12.81 -32.35
N GLN A 35 -81.71 -12.20 -33.51
CA GLN A 35 -80.76 -11.87 -34.54
C GLN A 35 -79.74 -10.82 -34.07
N ARG A 36 -80.18 -9.85 -33.27
CA ARG A 36 -79.28 -8.86 -32.70
C ARG A 36 -78.30 -9.48 -31.67
N ARG A 37 -78.83 -10.43 -30.83
CA ARG A 37 -78.00 -11.17 -29.89
C ARG A 37 -77.00 -12.11 -30.58
N ASP A 38 -77.47 -12.79 -31.63
CA ASP A 38 -76.57 -13.71 -32.38
C ASP A 38 -75.49 -12.97 -33.17
N ARG A 39 -75.77 -11.74 -33.66
CA ARG A 39 -74.77 -10.84 -34.24
C ARG A 39 -73.81 -10.35 -33.15
N VAL A 40 -74.27 -9.92 -31.95
CA VAL A 40 -73.39 -9.49 -30.86
C VAL A 40 -72.53 -10.65 -30.40
N TRP A 41 -73.08 -11.85 -30.26
CA TRP A 41 -72.27 -13.05 -29.91
C TRP A 41 -71.29 -13.44 -31.05
N GLY A 42 -71.65 -13.21 -32.30
CA GLY A 42 -70.75 -13.38 -33.42
C GLY A 42 -69.59 -12.40 -33.36
N PHE A 43 -69.88 -11.09 -33.10
CA PHE A 43 -68.82 -10.09 -32.90
C PHE A 43 -67.90 -10.39 -31.67
N VAL A 44 -68.46 -10.83 -30.53
CA VAL A 44 -67.73 -11.23 -29.32
C VAL A 44 -66.82 -12.42 -29.64
N ARG A 45 -67.31 -13.44 -30.39
CA ARG A 45 -66.44 -14.57 -30.78
C ARG A 45 -65.34 -14.15 -31.69
N ILE A 46 -65.58 -13.29 -32.68
CA ILE A 46 -64.54 -12.78 -33.60
C ILE A 46 -63.52 -11.93 -32.80
N ALA A 47 -63.96 -11.11 -31.86
CA ALA A 47 -63.09 -10.29 -31.01
C ALA A 47 -62.24 -11.17 -30.10
N VAL A 48 -62.78 -12.23 -29.48
CA VAL A 48 -62.07 -13.17 -28.65
C VAL A 48 -61.03 -13.97 -29.47
N ILE A 49 -61.44 -14.47 -30.68
CA ILE A 49 -60.51 -15.15 -31.58
C ILE A 49 -59.40 -14.19 -32.02
N GLY A 50 -59.74 -12.93 -32.35
CA GLY A 50 -58.76 -11.90 -32.69
C GLY A 50 -57.76 -11.62 -31.53
N LEU A 51 -58.26 -11.49 -30.29
CA LEU A 51 -57.41 -11.32 -29.10
C LEU A 51 -56.50 -12.55 -28.87
N ILE A 52 -57.02 -13.75 -28.99
CA ILE A 52 -56.21 -14.99 -28.88
C ILE A 52 -55.17 -15.06 -30.01
N SER A 53 -55.53 -14.67 -31.24
CA SER A 53 -54.59 -14.66 -32.37
C SER A 53 -53.47 -13.61 -32.18
N VAL A 54 -53.82 -12.43 -31.69
CA VAL A 54 -52.84 -11.37 -31.35
C VAL A 54 -51.93 -11.85 -30.21
N PHE A 55 -52.49 -12.48 -29.18
CA PHE A 55 -51.72 -13.05 -28.07
C PHE A 55 -50.74 -14.13 -28.56
N LEU A 56 -51.23 -15.09 -29.36
CA LEU A 56 -50.38 -16.13 -29.94
C LEU A 56 -49.30 -15.57 -30.88
N ALA A 57 -49.64 -14.58 -31.70
CA ALA A 57 -48.66 -13.89 -32.56
C ALA A 57 -47.62 -13.15 -31.73
N SER A 58 -48.01 -12.51 -30.60
CA SER A 58 -47.11 -11.86 -29.68
C SER A 58 -46.16 -12.85 -28.98
N VAL A 59 -46.68 -14.02 -28.58
CA VAL A 59 -45.86 -15.11 -27.99
C VAL A 59 -44.86 -15.64 -29.02
N VAL A 60 -45.32 -15.91 -30.28
CA VAL A 60 -44.40 -16.36 -31.35
C VAL A 60 -43.34 -15.31 -31.67
N ALA A 61 -43.70 -14.04 -31.73
CA ALA A 61 -42.74 -12.95 -31.93
C ALA A 61 -41.74 -12.88 -30.79
N LEU A 62 -42.19 -12.99 -29.53
CA LEU A 62 -41.32 -13.00 -28.35
C LEU A 62 -40.35 -14.18 -28.38
N VAL A 63 -40.83 -15.40 -28.63
CA VAL A 63 -40.01 -16.61 -28.73
C VAL A 63 -39.01 -16.50 -29.89
N SER A 64 -39.44 -15.99 -31.03
CA SER A 64 -38.57 -15.83 -32.20
C SER A 64 -37.47 -14.76 -31.93
N THR A 65 -37.83 -13.66 -31.27
CA THR A 65 -36.86 -12.62 -30.88
C THR A 65 -35.87 -13.20 -29.86
N PHE A 66 -36.36 -13.94 -28.88
CA PHE A 66 -35.52 -14.63 -27.91
C PHE A 66 -34.54 -15.60 -28.58
N ALA A 67 -35.05 -16.47 -29.46
CA ALA A 67 -34.23 -17.45 -30.16
C ALA A 67 -33.19 -16.79 -31.06
N TYR A 68 -33.56 -15.70 -31.75
CA TYR A 68 -32.64 -14.93 -32.58
C TYR A 68 -31.52 -14.27 -31.70
N THR A 69 -31.93 -13.61 -30.62
CA THR A 69 -30.97 -12.95 -29.70
C THR A 69 -30.08 -13.99 -29.00
N TYR A 70 -30.64 -15.14 -28.66
CA TYR A 70 -29.88 -16.26 -28.09
C TYR A 70 -28.81 -16.77 -29.06
N ALA A 71 -29.18 -16.99 -30.33
CA ALA A 71 -28.26 -17.46 -31.36
C ALA A 71 -27.13 -16.44 -31.64
N GLU A 72 -27.47 -15.14 -31.69
CA GLU A 72 -26.51 -14.06 -31.90
C GLU A 72 -25.55 -13.95 -30.69
N VAL A 73 -26.07 -14.02 -29.47
CA VAL A 73 -25.24 -13.93 -28.24
C VAL A 73 -24.41 -15.22 -28.04
N SER A 74 -24.97 -16.42 -28.42
CA SER A 74 -24.23 -17.66 -28.23
C SER A 74 -23.05 -17.86 -29.17
N GLU A 75 -23.04 -17.18 -30.35
CA GLU A 75 -21.87 -17.18 -31.26
C GLU A 75 -20.71 -16.34 -30.72
N ASP A 76 -21.01 -15.32 -29.91
CA ASP A 76 -20.02 -14.42 -29.30
C ASP A 76 -19.67 -14.78 -27.83
N LEU A 77 -20.32 -15.82 -27.25
CA LEU A 77 -20.00 -16.24 -25.90
C LEU A 77 -18.65 -16.95 -25.89
N PRO A 78 -17.74 -16.56 -24.97
CA PRO A 78 -16.52 -17.32 -24.75
C PRO A 78 -16.88 -18.75 -24.29
N GLU A 79 -16.19 -19.75 -24.82
CA GLU A 79 -16.15 -21.06 -24.19
C GLU A 79 -15.41 -20.89 -22.85
N LEU A 80 -15.99 -21.35 -21.74
CA LEU A 80 -15.43 -21.22 -20.39
C LEU A 80 -13.97 -21.69 -20.32
N ASP A 81 -13.62 -22.76 -21.08
CA ASP A 81 -12.27 -23.31 -21.20
C ASP A 81 -11.22 -22.33 -21.80
N GLN A 82 -11.64 -21.27 -22.50
CA GLN A 82 -10.73 -20.30 -23.12
C GLN A 82 -10.40 -19.13 -22.19
N TYR A 83 -11.12 -18.99 -21.11
CA TYR A 83 -10.87 -18.01 -20.07
C TYR A 83 -10.59 -18.79 -18.77
N PRO A 84 -9.32 -19.06 -18.44
CA PRO A 84 -9.01 -19.45 -17.08
C PRO A 84 -9.65 -18.41 -16.18
N ALA A 85 -10.32 -18.88 -15.13
CA ALA A 85 -10.88 -17.98 -14.12
C ALA A 85 -9.82 -16.91 -13.87
N ALA A 86 -10.16 -15.64 -14.12
CA ALA A 86 -9.19 -14.57 -13.95
C ALA A 86 -8.65 -14.74 -12.53
N GLU A 87 -7.34 -14.97 -12.40
CA GLU A 87 -6.71 -15.04 -11.08
C GLU A 87 -7.25 -13.84 -10.30
N LEU A 88 -8.01 -14.11 -9.26
CA LEU A 88 -8.63 -13.07 -8.47
C LEU A 88 -7.50 -12.25 -7.87
N ALA A 89 -7.54 -10.93 -8.05
CA ALA A 89 -6.61 -10.06 -7.38
C ALA A 89 -6.71 -10.31 -5.87
N GLN A 90 -5.59 -10.63 -5.23
CA GLN A 90 -5.50 -10.91 -3.80
C GLN A 90 -4.59 -9.89 -3.14
N THR A 91 -4.93 -9.47 -1.95
CA THR A 91 -4.13 -8.59 -1.11
C THR A 91 -2.84 -9.28 -0.70
N SER A 92 -1.70 -8.62 -0.88
CA SER A 92 -0.43 -9.09 -0.34
C SER A 92 -0.24 -8.59 1.08
N VAL A 93 0.37 -9.42 1.93
CA VAL A 93 0.54 -9.13 3.36
C VAL A 93 2.03 -9.00 3.69
N VAL A 94 2.39 -7.95 4.40
CA VAL A 94 3.75 -7.68 4.83
C VAL A 94 3.89 -7.97 6.33
N TYR A 95 4.87 -8.78 6.66
CA TYR A 95 5.19 -9.20 8.03
C TYR A 95 6.52 -8.59 8.46
N ASP A 96 6.63 -8.26 9.74
CA ASP A 96 7.89 -7.92 10.38
C ASP A 96 8.75 -9.16 10.68
N SER A 97 9.89 -8.96 11.32
CA SER A 97 10.81 -10.05 11.68
C SER A 97 10.29 -10.96 12.80
N THR A 98 9.20 -10.60 13.49
CA THR A 98 8.53 -11.42 14.50
C THR A 98 7.40 -12.27 13.91
N GLY A 99 6.96 -11.93 12.70
CA GLY A 99 5.85 -12.57 12.00
C GLY A 99 4.51 -11.87 12.21
N GLU A 100 4.50 -10.69 12.83
CA GLU A 100 3.31 -9.86 12.95
C GLU A 100 3.06 -9.07 11.67
N VAL A 101 1.77 -8.84 11.34
CA VAL A 101 1.39 -8.07 10.14
C VAL A 101 1.64 -6.59 10.36
N VAL A 102 2.37 -5.96 9.44
CA VAL A 102 2.70 -4.52 9.50
C VAL A 102 2.12 -3.71 8.35
N ASP A 103 1.68 -4.38 7.26
CA ASP A 103 1.04 -3.71 6.12
C ASP A 103 0.21 -4.71 5.30
N GLU A 104 -0.85 -4.21 4.65
CA GLU A 104 -1.67 -4.94 3.70
C GLU A 104 -1.67 -4.21 2.35
N LEU A 105 -1.00 -4.81 1.37
CA LEU A 105 -0.83 -4.22 0.04
C LEU A 105 -1.95 -4.69 -0.88
N HIS A 106 -2.88 -3.82 -1.18
CA HIS A 106 -3.97 -4.09 -2.11
C HIS A 106 -4.06 -3.01 -3.20
N GLY A 107 -4.47 -3.42 -4.40
CA GLY A 107 -4.76 -2.50 -5.49
C GLY A 107 -6.11 -1.81 -5.32
N VAL A 108 -6.91 -1.78 -6.39
CA VAL A 108 -8.29 -1.26 -6.35
C VAL A 108 -9.23 -2.16 -5.54
N GLN A 109 -8.84 -3.42 -5.28
CA GLN A 109 -9.64 -4.44 -4.61
C GLN A 109 -8.87 -5.00 -3.43
N ASN A 110 -9.42 -4.85 -2.21
CA ASN A 110 -8.96 -5.58 -1.05
C ASN A 110 -9.66 -6.95 -1.04
N ARG A 111 -8.91 -8.06 -1.17
CA ARG A 111 -9.45 -9.42 -1.25
C ARG A 111 -8.49 -10.43 -0.65
N PHE A 112 -9.07 -11.28 0.19
CA PHE A 112 -8.45 -12.51 0.69
C PHE A 112 -9.32 -13.68 0.22
N VAL A 113 -8.72 -14.67 -0.41
CA VAL A 113 -9.43 -15.88 -0.86
C VAL A 113 -9.32 -16.93 0.24
N VAL A 114 -10.46 -17.45 0.66
CA VAL A 114 -10.58 -18.45 1.73
C VAL A 114 -11.48 -19.59 1.30
N GLY A 115 -11.31 -20.78 1.88
CA GLY A 115 -12.17 -21.93 1.63
C GLY A 115 -13.60 -21.73 2.16
N LEU A 116 -14.57 -22.45 1.60
CA LEU A 116 -15.97 -22.34 2.04
C LEU A 116 -16.17 -22.71 3.51
N ASP A 117 -15.34 -23.60 4.05
CA ASP A 117 -15.34 -24.00 5.46
C ASP A 117 -14.74 -22.94 6.40
N GLU A 118 -13.97 -22.00 5.87
CA GLU A 118 -13.44 -20.83 6.58
C GLU A 118 -14.41 -19.63 6.55
N ILE A 119 -15.61 -19.77 5.94
CA ILE A 119 -16.66 -18.77 5.97
C ILE A 119 -17.79 -19.25 6.90
N SER A 120 -18.23 -18.39 7.83
CA SER A 120 -19.28 -18.74 8.80
C SER A 120 -20.54 -19.29 8.13
N ALA A 121 -21.14 -20.33 8.73
CA ALA A 121 -22.40 -20.88 8.25
C ALA A 121 -23.51 -19.81 8.18
N SER A 122 -23.52 -18.88 9.16
CA SER A 122 -24.49 -17.79 9.20
C SER A 122 -24.40 -16.86 7.99
N LEU A 123 -23.18 -16.57 7.48
CA LEU A 123 -23.00 -15.72 6.30
C LEU A 123 -23.44 -16.46 5.03
N ARG A 124 -23.06 -17.72 4.90
CA ARG A 124 -23.48 -18.56 3.76
C ARG A 124 -25.02 -18.64 3.66
N ASP A 125 -25.68 -18.94 4.78
CA ASP A 125 -27.13 -19.03 4.88
C ASP A 125 -27.82 -17.66 4.65
N ALA A 126 -27.27 -16.58 5.16
CA ALA A 126 -27.81 -15.22 4.99
C ALA A 126 -27.77 -14.80 3.51
N VAL A 127 -26.66 -15.06 2.84
CA VAL A 127 -26.50 -14.77 1.40
C VAL A 127 -27.46 -15.60 0.55
N ILE A 128 -27.56 -16.89 0.82
CA ILE A 128 -28.51 -17.77 0.11
C ILE A 128 -29.95 -17.29 0.37
N ALA A 129 -30.31 -16.99 1.60
CA ALA A 129 -31.67 -16.57 1.96
C ALA A 129 -32.13 -15.28 1.26
N VAL A 130 -31.20 -14.31 1.07
CA VAL A 130 -31.56 -13.00 0.52
C VAL A 130 -31.33 -12.88 -0.97
N GLU A 131 -30.29 -13.52 -1.52
CA GLU A 131 -29.93 -13.41 -2.94
C GLU A 131 -30.54 -14.53 -3.78
N ASP A 132 -30.57 -15.79 -3.27
CA ASP A 132 -31.00 -16.94 -4.05
C ASP A 132 -31.45 -18.11 -3.14
N HIS A 133 -32.62 -17.97 -2.48
CA HIS A 133 -33.10 -18.94 -1.47
C HIS A 133 -33.32 -20.38 -2.01
N ARG A 134 -33.31 -20.57 -3.33
CA ARG A 134 -33.41 -21.88 -3.99
C ARG A 134 -32.12 -22.30 -4.69
N PHE A 135 -30.99 -21.71 -4.30
CA PHE A 135 -29.69 -21.93 -4.93
C PHE A 135 -29.36 -23.39 -5.19
N TYR A 136 -29.64 -24.29 -4.24
CA TYR A 136 -29.38 -25.71 -4.36
C TYR A 136 -30.43 -26.48 -5.17
N GLU A 137 -31.54 -25.84 -5.60
CA GLU A 137 -32.66 -26.50 -6.28
C GLU A 137 -32.66 -26.32 -7.80
N HIS A 138 -32.08 -25.24 -8.31
CA HIS A 138 -32.05 -24.92 -9.74
C HIS A 138 -30.66 -25.16 -10.36
N ARG A 139 -30.57 -25.00 -11.70
CA ARG A 139 -29.31 -25.08 -12.47
C ARG A 139 -29.01 -23.76 -13.17
N GLY A 140 -28.23 -22.92 -12.54
CA GLY A 140 -27.76 -21.63 -13.07
C GLY A 140 -28.83 -20.55 -13.15
N VAL A 141 -30.06 -20.91 -13.50
CA VAL A 141 -31.21 -20.01 -13.70
C VAL A 141 -32.43 -20.47 -12.95
N ASP A 142 -33.01 -19.63 -12.10
CA ASP A 142 -34.29 -19.89 -11.43
C ASP A 142 -35.46 -19.32 -12.23
N PHE A 143 -36.07 -20.15 -13.10
CA PHE A 143 -37.23 -19.75 -13.89
C PHE A 143 -38.47 -19.45 -13.07
N GLU A 144 -38.62 -20.04 -11.89
CA GLU A 144 -39.74 -19.78 -10.98
C GLU A 144 -39.61 -18.41 -10.31
N ALA A 145 -38.41 -18.07 -9.84
CA ALA A 145 -38.12 -16.72 -9.32
C ALA A 145 -38.33 -15.66 -10.39
N ILE A 146 -37.86 -15.87 -11.62
CA ILE A 146 -38.09 -14.97 -12.75
C ILE A 146 -39.61 -14.78 -13.00
N GLY A 147 -40.39 -15.87 -13.00
CA GLY A 147 -41.83 -15.82 -13.19
C GLY A 147 -42.55 -15.05 -12.07
N ARG A 148 -42.17 -15.28 -10.83
CA ARG A 148 -42.67 -14.58 -9.65
C ARG A 148 -42.34 -13.09 -9.69
N ALA A 149 -41.05 -12.75 -9.92
CA ALA A 149 -40.60 -11.37 -10.03
C ALA A 149 -41.30 -10.59 -11.16
N ALA A 150 -41.53 -11.24 -12.32
CA ALA A 150 -42.26 -10.63 -13.42
C ALA A 150 -43.72 -10.36 -13.04
N GLY A 151 -44.38 -11.30 -12.32
CA GLY A 151 -45.74 -11.08 -11.81
C GLY A 151 -45.85 -9.93 -10.82
N GLU A 152 -44.96 -9.83 -9.87
CA GLU A 152 -44.94 -8.76 -8.86
C GLU A 152 -44.60 -7.39 -9.45
N ASN A 153 -43.63 -7.33 -10.36
CA ASN A 153 -43.26 -6.11 -11.05
C ASN A 153 -44.40 -5.56 -11.93
N VAL A 154 -45.17 -6.44 -12.59
CA VAL A 154 -46.38 -6.06 -13.32
C VAL A 154 -47.48 -5.59 -12.37
N ALA A 155 -47.70 -6.27 -11.24
CA ALA A 155 -48.74 -5.90 -10.27
C ALA A 155 -48.41 -4.58 -9.56
N SER A 156 -47.18 -4.27 -9.27
CA SER A 156 -46.73 -3.08 -8.56
C SER A 156 -46.42 -1.87 -9.48
N LEU A 157 -46.39 -2.06 -10.81
CA LEU A 157 -45.96 -1.05 -11.81
C LEU A 157 -44.55 -0.47 -11.49
N SER A 158 -43.73 -1.22 -10.77
CA SER A 158 -42.35 -0.84 -10.38
C SER A 158 -41.48 -2.06 -10.30
N ILE A 159 -40.17 -1.92 -10.58
CA ILE A 159 -39.18 -3.00 -10.43
C ILE A 159 -38.89 -3.11 -8.92
N ARG A 160 -39.46 -4.10 -8.25
CA ARG A 160 -39.30 -4.33 -6.80
C ARG A 160 -38.49 -5.57 -6.45
N GLN A 161 -38.41 -6.56 -7.36
CA GLN A 161 -37.63 -7.78 -7.12
C GLN A 161 -36.72 -8.08 -8.31
N GLY A 162 -35.49 -8.47 -8.03
CA GLY A 162 -34.54 -9.05 -8.95
C GLY A 162 -34.69 -10.59 -8.97
N GLY A 163 -34.56 -11.21 -10.14
CA GLY A 163 -34.63 -12.67 -10.30
C GLY A 163 -33.28 -13.22 -10.80
N SER A 164 -32.14 -12.63 -10.41
CA SER A 164 -30.82 -13.12 -10.78
C SER A 164 -30.33 -14.09 -9.70
N THR A 165 -29.78 -15.23 -10.09
CA THR A 165 -29.20 -16.24 -9.21
C THR A 165 -27.78 -15.85 -8.77
N ILE A 166 -27.27 -16.50 -7.71
CA ILE A 166 -25.86 -16.39 -7.26
C ILE A 166 -24.93 -16.71 -8.42
N THR A 167 -25.18 -17.80 -9.18
CA THR A 167 -24.37 -18.19 -10.35
C THR A 167 -24.36 -17.11 -11.43
N GLN A 168 -25.52 -16.50 -11.73
CA GLN A 168 -25.58 -15.38 -12.68
C GLN A 168 -24.79 -14.15 -12.22
N GLN A 169 -24.79 -13.86 -10.92
CA GLN A 169 -24.00 -12.77 -10.36
C GLN A 169 -22.50 -13.08 -10.42
N LEU A 170 -22.10 -14.32 -10.11
CA LEU A 170 -20.72 -14.78 -10.20
C LEU A 170 -20.19 -14.63 -11.63
N VAL A 171 -20.85 -15.23 -12.63
CA VAL A 171 -20.40 -15.18 -14.03
C VAL A 171 -20.40 -13.74 -14.59
N LYS A 172 -21.34 -12.91 -14.17
CA LYS A 172 -21.35 -11.47 -14.49
C LYS A 172 -20.09 -10.79 -13.97
N ASN A 173 -19.67 -11.09 -12.74
CA ASN A 173 -18.53 -10.45 -12.11
C ASN A 173 -17.18 -10.99 -12.60
N THR A 174 -17.13 -12.22 -13.10
CA THR A 174 -15.90 -12.90 -13.51
C THR A 174 -15.65 -12.82 -15.01
N TYR A 175 -16.68 -13.09 -15.83
CA TYR A 175 -16.52 -13.30 -17.28
C TYR A 175 -17.05 -12.15 -18.15
N ILE A 176 -17.88 -11.25 -17.62
CA ILE A 176 -18.39 -10.10 -18.38
C ILE A 176 -17.49 -8.89 -18.18
N ALA A 177 -17.02 -8.27 -19.27
CA ALA A 177 -16.15 -7.09 -19.24
C ALA A 177 -16.78 -5.94 -18.43
N GLN A 178 -15.96 -5.25 -17.67
CA GLN A 178 -16.40 -4.21 -16.72
C GLN A 178 -17.24 -3.11 -17.38
N GLU A 179 -16.89 -2.71 -18.61
CA GLU A 179 -17.64 -1.70 -19.39
C GLU A 179 -19.05 -2.15 -19.76
N GLN A 180 -19.26 -3.47 -19.85
CA GLN A 180 -20.56 -4.05 -20.22
C GLN A 180 -21.43 -4.37 -18.99
N ARG A 181 -20.84 -4.51 -17.80
CA ARG A 181 -21.55 -4.86 -16.56
C ARG A 181 -22.65 -3.87 -16.18
N GLN A 182 -22.45 -2.58 -16.47
CA GLN A 182 -23.37 -1.50 -16.09
C GLN A 182 -24.46 -1.21 -17.13
N SER A 183 -24.35 -1.74 -18.36
CA SER A 183 -25.36 -1.49 -19.39
C SER A 183 -26.59 -2.38 -19.15
N PRO A 184 -27.79 -1.83 -19.00
CA PRO A 184 -29.04 -2.61 -18.84
C PRO A 184 -29.47 -3.16 -20.21
N SER A 185 -28.78 -4.16 -20.75
CA SER A 185 -29.16 -4.76 -22.03
C SER A 185 -29.78 -6.15 -21.84
N PHE A 186 -30.79 -6.46 -22.65
CA PHE A 186 -31.41 -7.76 -22.68
C PHE A 186 -30.41 -8.85 -23.16
N GLN A 187 -29.51 -8.49 -24.06
CA GLN A 187 -28.43 -9.35 -24.54
C GLN A 187 -27.51 -9.79 -23.42
N ARG A 188 -27.10 -8.84 -22.55
CA ARG A 188 -26.29 -9.18 -21.35
C ARG A 188 -27.00 -10.17 -20.44
N LYS A 189 -28.32 -10.01 -20.20
CA LYS A 189 -29.06 -10.95 -19.33
C LYS A 189 -29.17 -12.35 -19.95
N ILE A 190 -29.22 -12.46 -21.26
CA ILE A 190 -29.16 -13.77 -21.94
C ILE A 190 -27.75 -14.36 -21.79
N ALA A 191 -26.71 -13.56 -21.95
CA ALA A 191 -25.32 -13.99 -21.77
C ALA A 191 -25.10 -14.50 -20.33
N GLU A 192 -25.51 -13.71 -19.32
CA GLU A 192 -25.45 -14.11 -17.90
C GLU A 192 -26.15 -15.46 -17.65
N ALA A 193 -27.36 -15.65 -18.20
CA ALA A 193 -28.11 -16.86 -18.03
C ALA A 193 -27.48 -18.09 -18.74
N SER A 194 -26.93 -17.87 -19.95
CA SER A 194 -26.26 -18.91 -20.71
C SER A 194 -24.97 -19.37 -20.06
N LEU A 195 -24.12 -18.41 -19.63
CA LEU A 195 -22.88 -18.68 -18.92
C LEU A 195 -23.15 -19.37 -17.57
N ALA A 196 -24.16 -18.90 -16.81
CA ALA A 196 -24.53 -19.52 -15.55
C ALA A 196 -24.96 -20.98 -15.70
N TRP A 197 -25.66 -21.29 -16.79
CA TRP A 197 -26.04 -22.67 -17.09
C TRP A 197 -24.82 -23.55 -17.39
N GLN A 198 -23.90 -23.09 -18.26
CA GLN A 198 -22.65 -23.80 -18.58
C GLN A 198 -21.80 -23.98 -17.34
N TYR A 199 -21.70 -22.95 -16.51
CA TYR A 199 -20.91 -22.99 -15.30
C TYR A 199 -21.36 -24.03 -14.29
N GLU A 200 -22.67 -24.20 -14.12
CA GLU A 200 -23.27 -25.27 -13.27
C GLU A 200 -23.26 -26.67 -13.89
N GLU A 201 -22.88 -26.83 -15.17
CA GLU A 201 -22.58 -28.12 -15.74
C GLU A 201 -21.17 -28.63 -15.37
N GLU A 202 -20.26 -27.72 -15.04
CA GLU A 202 -18.84 -28.00 -14.78
C GLU A 202 -18.45 -27.89 -13.30
N HIS A 203 -19.21 -27.13 -12.48
CA HIS A 203 -18.90 -26.85 -11.08
C HIS A 203 -20.02 -27.31 -10.13
N GLU A 204 -19.63 -27.81 -8.97
CA GLU A 204 -20.55 -28.15 -7.88
C GLU A 204 -21.06 -26.88 -7.17
N LYS A 205 -22.23 -26.98 -6.55
CA LYS A 205 -22.88 -25.83 -5.89
C LYS A 205 -22.02 -25.18 -4.80
N ASP A 206 -21.31 -25.97 -4.03
CA ASP A 206 -20.45 -25.46 -2.96
C ASP A 206 -19.23 -24.71 -3.52
N GLU A 207 -18.64 -25.17 -4.62
CA GLU A 207 -17.58 -24.46 -5.34
C GLU A 207 -18.06 -23.11 -5.89
N ILE A 208 -19.28 -23.07 -6.43
CA ILE A 208 -19.90 -21.85 -6.95
C ILE A 208 -20.15 -20.85 -5.82
N LEU A 209 -20.65 -21.32 -4.67
CA LEU A 209 -20.89 -20.49 -3.50
C LEU A 209 -19.57 -19.92 -2.94
N GLU A 210 -18.53 -20.75 -2.84
CA GLU A 210 -17.19 -20.34 -2.43
C GLU A 210 -16.63 -19.24 -3.33
N GLN A 211 -16.66 -19.46 -4.65
CA GLN A 211 -16.17 -18.45 -5.59
C GLN A 211 -17.01 -17.17 -5.57
N TYR A 212 -18.32 -17.27 -5.38
CA TYR A 212 -19.18 -16.09 -5.23
C TYR A 212 -18.82 -15.29 -4.00
N LEU A 213 -18.68 -15.96 -2.85
CA LEU A 213 -18.35 -15.32 -1.57
C LEU A 213 -16.93 -14.74 -1.55
N ASN A 214 -16.02 -15.25 -2.37
CA ASN A 214 -14.68 -14.70 -2.58
C ASN A 214 -14.62 -13.56 -3.62
N THR A 215 -15.71 -13.35 -4.41
CA THR A 215 -15.69 -12.41 -5.55
C THR A 215 -16.58 -11.19 -5.34
N VAL A 216 -17.70 -11.34 -4.62
CA VAL A 216 -18.73 -10.31 -4.51
C VAL A 216 -18.21 -9.09 -3.73
N TYR A 217 -18.67 -7.90 -4.16
CA TYR A 217 -18.29 -6.63 -3.52
C TYR A 217 -19.22 -6.29 -2.35
N PHE A 218 -18.65 -6.12 -1.18
CA PHE A 218 -19.34 -5.79 0.06
C PHE A 218 -19.30 -4.30 0.44
N GLY A 219 -18.74 -3.42 -0.38
CA GLY A 219 -18.55 -2.01 -0.02
C GLY A 219 -17.20 -1.75 0.65
N ALA A 220 -16.89 -0.49 0.97
CA ALA A 220 -15.66 -0.06 1.63
C ALA A 220 -14.37 -0.70 1.08
N ASN A 221 -14.32 -0.90 -0.24
CA ASN A 221 -13.24 -1.59 -0.98
C ASN A 221 -13.07 -3.09 -0.67
N ALA A 222 -13.95 -3.70 0.12
CA ALA A 222 -13.91 -5.12 0.47
C ALA A 222 -14.54 -5.99 -0.63
N TYR A 223 -13.74 -6.86 -1.23
CA TYR A 223 -14.14 -7.88 -2.20
C TYR A 223 -13.97 -9.26 -1.57
N GLY A 224 -15.06 -9.99 -1.43
CA GLY A 224 -15.09 -11.27 -0.74
C GLY A 224 -15.41 -11.18 0.75
N ALA A 225 -15.82 -12.33 1.30
CA ALA A 225 -16.32 -12.46 2.67
C ALA A 225 -15.25 -12.14 3.72
N GLU A 226 -14.02 -12.60 3.52
CA GLU A 226 -12.92 -12.39 4.45
C GLU A 226 -12.52 -10.93 4.51
N ALA A 227 -12.37 -10.26 3.34
CA ALA A 227 -12.08 -8.82 3.31
C ALA A 227 -13.21 -8.02 3.97
N ALA A 228 -14.48 -8.42 3.80
CA ALA A 228 -15.62 -7.75 4.43
C ALA A 228 -15.63 -7.94 5.95
N ALA A 229 -15.35 -9.15 6.43
CA ALA A 229 -15.28 -9.45 7.86
C ALA A 229 -14.18 -8.62 8.56
N ARG A 230 -13.01 -8.55 7.96
CA ARG A 230 -11.89 -7.72 8.45
C ARG A 230 -12.25 -6.23 8.40
N THR A 231 -12.75 -5.75 7.27
CA THR A 231 -13.05 -4.31 7.06
C THR A 231 -14.11 -3.78 8.03
N TYR A 232 -15.18 -4.56 8.29
CA TYR A 232 -16.33 -4.08 9.08
C TYR A 232 -16.28 -4.48 10.54
N TYR A 233 -15.55 -5.56 10.89
CA TYR A 233 -15.59 -6.16 12.22
C TYR A 233 -14.23 -6.48 12.84
N ASP A 234 -13.13 -6.36 12.07
CA ASP A 234 -11.78 -6.76 12.50
C ASP A 234 -11.75 -8.23 12.96
N LYS A 235 -12.34 -9.11 12.12
CA LYS A 235 -12.51 -10.54 12.38
C LYS A 235 -12.24 -11.35 11.12
N GLU A 236 -11.91 -12.62 11.29
CA GLU A 236 -11.97 -13.61 10.21
C GLU A 236 -13.44 -13.92 9.83
N ALA A 237 -13.68 -14.30 8.57
CA ALA A 237 -15.03 -14.61 8.08
C ALA A 237 -15.69 -15.79 8.82
N THR A 238 -14.90 -16.69 9.38
CA THR A 238 -15.36 -17.83 10.19
C THR A 238 -16.00 -17.39 11.52
N ASP A 239 -15.57 -16.26 12.09
CA ASP A 239 -15.98 -15.75 13.41
C ASP A 239 -17.16 -14.79 13.37
N LEU A 240 -17.75 -14.57 12.18
CA LEU A 240 -18.92 -13.72 12.02
C LEU A 240 -20.14 -14.29 12.75
N THR A 241 -20.75 -13.48 13.58
CA THR A 241 -22.03 -13.79 14.24
C THR A 241 -23.21 -13.67 13.30
N LEU A 242 -24.39 -14.16 13.69
CA LEU A 242 -25.62 -14.07 12.89
C LEU A 242 -25.99 -12.62 12.50
N PRO A 243 -26.03 -11.62 13.40
CA PRO A 243 -26.35 -10.26 13.02
C PRO A 243 -25.30 -9.60 12.12
N GLU A 244 -24.02 -9.91 12.30
CA GLU A 244 -22.92 -9.45 11.45
C GLU A 244 -23.03 -10.05 10.04
N SER A 245 -23.25 -11.35 9.96
CA SER A 245 -23.49 -12.10 8.71
C SER A 245 -24.70 -11.55 7.93
N ALA A 246 -25.80 -11.30 8.62
CA ALA A 246 -26.99 -10.72 8.01
C ALA A 246 -26.77 -9.28 7.50
N LEU A 247 -25.97 -8.47 8.22
CA LEU A 247 -25.59 -7.15 7.74
C LEU A 247 -24.78 -7.25 6.45
N LEU A 248 -23.71 -8.04 6.45
CA LEU A 248 -22.84 -8.20 5.27
C LEU A 248 -23.64 -8.71 4.07
N ALA A 249 -24.47 -9.74 4.22
CA ALA A 249 -25.34 -10.22 3.15
C ALA A 249 -26.28 -9.12 2.63
N GLY A 250 -26.73 -8.24 3.51
CA GLY A 250 -27.56 -7.09 3.17
C GLY A 250 -26.85 -6.04 2.32
N VAL A 251 -25.59 -5.77 2.62
CA VAL A 251 -24.76 -4.76 1.92
C VAL A 251 -24.54 -5.12 0.46
N ILE A 252 -24.41 -6.40 0.11
CA ILE A 252 -24.16 -6.88 -1.29
C ILE A 252 -25.11 -6.24 -2.30
N ASN A 253 -26.36 -6.03 -1.95
CA ASN A 253 -27.41 -5.56 -2.87
C ASN A 253 -27.12 -4.16 -3.44
N LEU A 254 -26.73 -3.20 -2.58
CA LEU A 254 -26.39 -1.82 -2.93
C LEU A 254 -25.31 -1.29 -1.97
N PRO A 255 -24.05 -1.70 -2.15
CA PRO A 255 -22.98 -1.42 -1.19
C PRO A 255 -22.79 0.07 -0.87
N GLY A 256 -22.94 0.96 -1.86
CA GLY A 256 -22.84 2.40 -1.64
C GLY A 256 -24.02 3.01 -0.88
N THR A 257 -25.17 2.31 -0.79
CA THR A 257 -26.37 2.78 -0.07
C THR A 257 -26.44 2.19 1.34
N TYR A 258 -26.00 0.95 1.50
CA TYR A 258 -26.10 0.21 2.76
C TYR A 258 -24.76 0.10 3.49
N ASP A 259 -23.80 0.97 3.17
CA ASP A 259 -22.54 1.06 3.89
C ASP A 259 -22.79 1.49 5.34
N PRO A 260 -22.52 0.61 6.32
CA PRO A 260 -22.87 0.87 7.72
C PRO A 260 -22.01 1.97 8.38
N PHE A 261 -20.85 2.32 7.79
CA PHE A 261 -20.06 3.45 8.26
C PHE A 261 -20.63 4.78 7.80
N SER A 262 -21.30 4.82 6.65
CA SER A 262 -21.87 6.03 6.06
C SER A 262 -23.34 6.25 6.46
N ASP A 263 -24.14 5.18 6.48
CA ASP A 263 -25.57 5.21 6.84
C ASP A 263 -25.97 3.98 7.69
N PRO A 264 -25.68 4.03 9.01
CA PRO A 264 -26.00 2.94 9.94
C PRO A 264 -27.49 2.60 10.01
N GLU A 265 -28.38 3.58 9.79
CA GLU A 265 -29.84 3.35 9.86
C GLU A 265 -30.33 2.53 8.67
N SER A 266 -29.91 2.89 7.46
CA SER A 266 -30.23 2.12 6.24
C SER A 266 -29.62 0.73 6.27
N ALA A 267 -28.40 0.60 6.78
CA ALA A 267 -27.71 -0.68 6.94
C ALA A 267 -28.43 -1.60 7.93
N ARG A 268 -28.87 -1.07 9.10
CA ARG A 268 -29.69 -1.80 10.08
C ARG A 268 -31.01 -2.27 9.47
N ALA A 269 -31.73 -1.37 8.81
CA ALA A 269 -33.00 -1.73 8.15
C ALA A 269 -32.80 -2.83 7.09
N ARG A 270 -31.68 -2.81 6.38
CA ARG A 270 -31.37 -3.83 5.39
C ARG A 270 -30.97 -5.16 6.03
N ARG A 271 -30.20 -5.17 7.12
CA ARG A 271 -29.92 -6.34 7.95
C ARG A 271 -31.22 -7.03 8.41
N ASP A 272 -32.14 -6.24 8.92
CA ASP A 272 -33.41 -6.76 9.43
C ASP A 272 -34.24 -7.44 8.32
N ILE A 273 -34.20 -6.93 7.07
CA ILE A 273 -34.77 -7.60 5.91
C ILE A 273 -34.11 -8.97 5.63
N VAL A 274 -32.79 -9.06 5.81
CA VAL A 274 -32.07 -10.34 5.63
C VAL A 274 -32.51 -11.33 6.71
N LEU A 275 -32.55 -10.89 7.98
CA LEU A 275 -33.03 -11.72 9.08
C LEU A 275 -34.46 -12.19 8.87
N ASP A 276 -35.38 -11.33 8.38
CA ASP A 276 -36.74 -11.71 7.98
C ASP A 276 -36.74 -12.84 6.94
N ARG A 277 -35.86 -12.77 5.93
CA ARG A 277 -35.73 -13.81 4.90
C ARG A 277 -35.17 -15.10 5.46
N MET A 278 -34.18 -15.00 6.35
CA MET A 278 -33.61 -16.20 7.01
C MET A 278 -34.67 -16.92 7.84
N LEU A 279 -35.53 -16.18 8.56
CA LEU A 279 -36.64 -16.73 9.31
C LEU A 279 -37.71 -17.32 8.39
N GLU A 280 -38.09 -16.61 7.30
CA GLU A 280 -39.10 -17.06 6.32
C GLU A 280 -38.70 -18.40 5.69
N HIS A 281 -37.39 -18.59 5.40
CA HIS A 281 -36.88 -19.79 4.75
C HIS A 281 -36.35 -20.86 5.73
N GLY A 282 -36.44 -20.60 7.05
CA GLY A 282 -36.14 -21.60 8.07
C GLY A 282 -34.64 -21.79 8.36
N TYR A 283 -33.79 -20.81 8.00
CA TYR A 283 -32.37 -20.80 8.35
C TYR A 283 -32.13 -20.43 9.80
N VAL A 284 -33.05 -19.70 10.41
CA VAL A 284 -32.97 -19.30 11.83
C VAL A 284 -34.30 -19.57 12.53
N THR A 285 -34.28 -19.77 13.84
CA THR A 285 -35.43 -19.84 14.71
C THR A 285 -35.96 -18.45 15.06
N SER A 286 -37.20 -18.36 15.57
CA SER A 286 -37.75 -17.07 16.05
C SER A 286 -36.95 -16.49 17.22
N GLU A 287 -36.35 -17.32 18.07
CA GLU A 287 -35.54 -16.88 19.21
C GLU A 287 -34.21 -16.28 18.72
N GLU A 288 -33.53 -16.90 17.75
CA GLU A 288 -32.31 -16.40 17.14
C GLU A 288 -32.55 -15.09 16.37
N TYR A 289 -33.68 -15.02 15.64
CA TYR A 289 -34.10 -13.80 14.95
C TYR A 289 -34.30 -12.63 15.93
N GLU A 290 -35.10 -12.82 17.02
CA GLU A 290 -35.37 -11.77 17.99
C GLU A 290 -34.08 -11.30 18.68
N ALA A 291 -33.15 -12.20 18.98
CA ALA A 291 -31.85 -11.85 19.56
C ALA A 291 -31.04 -11.01 18.56
N ALA A 292 -30.87 -11.48 17.31
CA ALA A 292 -30.07 -10.80 16.28
C ALA A 292 -30.65 -9.44 15.87
N ALA A 293 -31.98 -9.30 15.78
CA ALA A 293 -32.64 -8.06 15.39
C ALA A 293 -32.49 -6.94 16.44
N THR A 294 -32.33 -7.30 17.72
CA THR A 294 -32.14 -6.33 18.81
C THR A 294 -30.69 -5.91 19.02
N GLU A 295 -29.75 -6.61 18.44
CA GLU A 295 -28.31 -6.34 18.59
C GLU A 295 -27.89 -5.10 17.80
N ASP A 296 -26.96 -4.34 18.39
CA ASP A 296 -26.33 -3.21 17.69
C ASP A 296 -25.43 -3.70 16.55
N LEU A 297 -25.00 -2.79 15.65
CA LEU A 297 -24.16 -3.17 14.50
C LEU A 297 -22.74 -3.60 14.87
N ASN A 298 -22.26 -3.19 16.05
CA ASN A 298 -20.97 -3.57 16.65
C ASN A 298 -19.76 -3.43 15.69
N LEU A 299 -19.77 -2.39 14.86
CA LEU A 299 -18.73 -2.17 13.85
C LEU A 299 -17.37 -1.93 14.52
N SER A 300 -16.36 -2.61 14.04
CA SER A 300 -14.95 -2.39 14.34
C SER A 300 -14.16 -2.31 13.03
N ARG A 301 -13.47 -1.21 12.79
CA ARG A 301 -12.71 -1.04 11.55
C ARG A 301 -11.39 -1.80 11.67
N GLY A 302 -11.29 -2.93 11.00
CA GLY A 302 -10.06 -3.70 10.88
C GLY A 302 -9.29 -3.32 9.62
N VAL A 303 -8.81 -2.09 9.53
CA VAL A 303 -7.84 -1.70 8.51
C VAL A 303 -6.48 -1.69 9.18
N VAL A 304 -5.57 -2.54 8.78
CA VAL A 304 -4.15 -2.42 9.14
C VAL A 304 -3.61 -1.21 8.38
N GLU A 305 -3.75 -0.03 9.00
CA GLU A 305 -2.99 1.13 8.52
C GLU A 305 -1.57 0.96 9.06
N PRO A 306 -0.55 1.00 8.20
CA PRO A 306 0.83 0.92 8.65
C PRO A 306 1.07 1.98 9.73
N GLU A 307 1.67 1.59 10.84
CA GLU A 307 2.10 2.55 11.84
C GLU A 307 3.00 3.59 11.17
N SER A 308 2.72 4.87 11.38
CA SER A 308 3.44 5.97 10.72
C SER A 308 4.97 5.89 10.88
N GLU A 309 5.43 5.22 11.92
CA GLU A 309 6.85 4.98 12.17
C GLU A 309 7.49 3.94 11.24
N ASN A 310 6.72 3.01 10.65
CA ASN A 310 7.19 1.96 9.76
C ASN A 310 7.23 2.40 8.29
N GLU A 311 6.54 3.48 7.94
CA GLU A 311 6.26 3.88 6.56
C GLU A 311 7.50 4.06 5.67
N TYR A 312 8.58 4.62 6.18
CA TYR A 312 9.81 4.76 5.39
C TYR A 312 10.47 3.41 5.07
N PHE A 313 10.38 2.45 6.00
CA PHE A 313 10.87 1.10 5.77
C PHE A 313 9.98 0.36 4.75
N LEU A 314 8.67 0.44 4.94
CA LEU A 314 7.68 -0.18 4.05
C LEU A 314 7.71 0.42 2.64
N ASP A 315 7.90 1.74 2.50
CA ASP A 315 8.10 2.39 1.20
C ASP A 315 9.32 1.84 0.45
N ALA A 316 10.41 1.59 1.18
CA ALA A 316 11.60 0.97 0.59
C ALA A 316 11.33 -0.48 0.14
N VAL A 317 10.63 -1.27 0.95
CA VAL A 317 10.18 -2.64 0.61
C VAL A 317 9.28 -2.63 -0.62
N ARG A 318 8.27 -1.75 -0.64
CA ARG A 318 7.32 -1.65 -1.77
C ARG A 318 8.05 -1.30 -3.08
N LYS A 319 9.01 -0.39 -3.05
CA LYS A 319 9.81 0.00 -4.22
C LYS A 319 10.69 -1.14 -4.73
N GLU A 320 11.40 -1.84 -3.81
CA GLU A 320 12.24 -2.98 -4.14
C GLU A 320 11.41 -4.08 -4.84
N LEU A 321 10.28 -4.47 -4.24
CA LEU A 321 9.44 -5.53 -4.79
C LEU A 321 8.67 -5.12 -6.05
N ALA A 322 8.30 -3.84 -6.19
CA ALA A 322 7.69 -3.32 -7.41
C ALA A 322 8.66 -3.33 -8.60
N GLU A 323 9.96 -3.07 -8.36
CA GLU A 323 11.00 -3.21 -9.39
C GLU A 323 11.24 -4.67 -9.78
N GLU A 324 11.16 -5.61 -8.82
CA GLU A 324 11.44 -7.02 -9.05
C GLU A 324 10.25 -7.77 -9.66
N TYR A 325 9.01 -7.58 -9.12
CA TYR A 325 7.81 -8.34 -9.51
C TYR A 325 6.80 -7.54 -10.32
N GLY A 326 6.90 -6.21 -10.32
CA GLY A 326 5.92 -5.28 -10.89
C GLY A 326 4.73 -5.02 -9.95
N ASP A 327 4.10 -3.85 -10.10
CA ASP A 327 3.00 -3.38 -9.24
C ASP A 327 1.85 -4.39 -9.14
N ARG A 328 1.50 -5.04 -10.27
CA ARG A 328 0.38 -5.97 -10.27
C ARG A 328 0.62 -7.19 -9.38
N ALA A 329 1.81 -7.79 -9.43
CA ALA A 329 2.12 -8.93 -8.60
C ALA A 329 2.20 -8.53 -7.11
N LEU A 330 2.74 -7.33 -6.84
CA LEU A 330 2.86 -6.81 -5.49
C LEU A 330 1.50 -6.50 -4.84
N TYR A 331 0.59 -5.84 -5.56
CA TYR A 331 -0.68 -5.36 -4.99
C TYR A 331 -1.88 -6.28 -5.24
N GLU A 332 -1.75 -7.25 -6.15
CA GLU A 332 -2.85 -8.13 -6.56
C GLU A 332 -2.46 -9.61 -6.57
N GLY A 333 -1.23 -9.95 -6.17
CA GLY A 333 -0.68 -11.30 -6.29
C GLY A 333 -0.83 -12.18 -5.05
N GLY A 334 -1.40 -11.69 -3.94
CA GLY A 334 -1.56 -12.46 -2.70
C GLY A 334 -0.24 -12.91 -2.09
N LEU A 335 0.80 -12.06 -2.14
CA LEU A 335 2.12 -12.40 -1.64
C LEU A 335 2.16 -12.29 -0.11
N LYS A 336 2.85 -13.23 0.54
CA LYS A 336 3.25 -13.14 1.95
C LYS A 336 4.72 -12.69 1.98
N ILE A 337 4.95 -11.45 2.42
CA ILE A 337 6.24 -10.77 2.35
C ILE A 337 6.79 -10.66 3.77
N TYR A 338 7.85 -11.39 4.07
CA TYR A 338 8.51 -11.35 5.36
C TYR A 338 9.73 -10.43 5.29
N THR A 339 9.73 -9.41 6.13
CA THR A 339 10.77 -8.38 6.15
C THR A 339 11.75 -8.57 7.30
N THR A 340 12.84 -7.81 7.25
CA THR A 340 13.85 -7.75 8.30
C THR A 340 13.52 -6.73 9.39
N LEU A 341 12.40 -5.99 9.29
CA LEU A 341 11.98 -4.96 10.22
C LEU A 341 11.86 -5.51 11.64
N ASP A 342 12.59 -4.93 12.56
CA ASP A 342 12.46 -5.22 13.99
C ASP A 342 11.60 -4.12 14.63
N PRO A 343 10.34 -4.41 15.04
CA PRO A 343 9.41 -3.39 15.52
C PRO A 343 9.92 -2.68 16.78
N ARG A 344 10.65 -3.36 17.65
CA ARG A 344 11.25 -2.75 18.84
C ARG A 344 12.36 -1.76 18.44
N LEU A 345 13.24 -2.17 17.54
CA LEU A 345 14.33 -1.30 17.06
C LEU A 345 13.79 -0.12 16.25
N GLN A 346 12.72 -0.33 15.48
CA GLN A 346 12.07 0.73 14.74
C GLN A 346 11.44 1.79 15.66
N GLY A 347 10.68 1.36 16.66
CA GLY A 347 10.10 2.27 17.65
C GLY A 347 11.16 3.07 18.40
N LEU A 348 12.26 2.43 18.81
CA LEU A 348 13.40 3.09 19.46
C LEU A 348 14.08 4.12 18.51
N ALA A 349 14.18 3.80 17.20
CA ALA A 349 14.78 4.71 16.22
C ALA A 349 13.92 5.97 16.04
N THR A 350 12.61 5.79 15.89
CA THR A 350 11.65 6.90 15.76
C THR A 350 11.62 7.75 17.02
N GLU A 351 11.62 7.11 18.20
CA GLU A 351 11.67 7.83 19.49
C GLU A 351 12.95 8.64 19.65
N ALA A 352 14.12 8.06 19.32
CA ALA A 352 15.41 8.74 19.44
C ALA A 352 15.50 9.95 18.51
N VAL A 353 15.05 9.82 17.27
CA VAL A 353 14.96 10.92 16.30
C VAL A 353 14.02 12.00 16.82
N GLY A 354 12.80 11.65 17.23
CA GLY A 354 11.77 12.58 17.70
C GLY A 354 12.16 13.34 18.97
N LYS A 355 12.99 12.77 19.85
CA LYS A 355 13.52 13.46 21.06
C LYS A 355 14.49 14.57 20.71
N VAL A 356 15.28 14.43 19.65
CA VAL A 356 16.34 15.39 19.28
C VAL A 356 15.87 16.35 18.20
N VAL A 357 15.12 15.86 17.22
CA VAL A 357 14.61 16.64 16.10
C VAL A 357 13.08 16.56 16.12
N ALA A 358 12.42 17.63 16.58
CA ALA A 358 10.96 17.66 16.55
C ALA A 358 10.47 18.01 15.13
N PRO A 359 9.29 17.53 14.74
CA PRO A 359 8.65 17.88 13.47
C PRO A 359 8.10 19.32 13.49
N ALA A 360 8.97 20.31 13.72
CA ALA A 360 8.63 21.72 13.62
C ALA A 360 9.08 22.23 12.25
N SER A 361 8.30 23.10 11.64
CA SER A 361 8.49 23.58 10.27
C SER A 361 9.84 24.25 9.95
N ASP A 362 10.67 24.49 10.94
CA ASP A 362 11.98 25.18 10.78
C ASP A 362 13.17 24.39 11.38
N ASP A 363 12.92 23.20 11.94
CA ASP A 363 13.97 22.31 12.42
C ASP A 363 14.57 21.49 11.27
N PRO A 364 15.85 21.07 11.36
CA PRO A 364 16.40 20.11 10.42
C PRO A 364 15.70 18.76 10.56
N SER A 365 15.67 17.98 9.49
CA SER A 365 15.24 16.58 9.52
C SER A 365 16.39 15.66 9.92
N ALA A 366 16.07 14.42 10.28
CA ALA A 366 17.07 13.39 10.54
C ALA A 366 16.70 12.08 9.83
N SER A 367 17.73 11.29 9.53
CA SER A 367 17.57 9.92 9.06
C SER A 367 18.45 9.00 9.88
N LEU A 368 17.89 7.83 10.23
CA LEU A 368 18.59 6.76 10.96
C LEU A 368 18.41 5.44 10.21
N VAL A 369 19.51 4.72 10.00
CA VAL A 369 19.48 3.34 9.48
C VAL A 369 20.30 2.44 10.38
N SER A 370 19.73 1.32 10.77
CA SER A 370 20.38 0.33 11.61
C SER A 370 20.46 -1.03 10.91
N VAL A 371 21.66 -1.60 10.81
CA VAL A 371 21.96 -2.83 10.07
C VAL A 371 22.60 -3.84 10.98
N GLU A 372 22.20 -5.11 10.87
CA GLU A 372 22.87 -6.25 11.52
C GLU A 372 24.11 -6.65 10.69
N PRO A 373 25.34 -6.47 11.21
CA PRO A 373 26.55 -6.67 10.42
C PRO A 373 26.78 -8.09 9.89
N SER A 374 26.29 -9.08 10.62
CA SER A 374 26.51 -10.51 10.30
C SER A 374 25.71 -11.00 9.12
N THR A 375 24.57 -10.36 8.83
CA THR A 375 23.62 -10.77 7.78
C THR A 375 23.43 -9.72 6.71
N GLY A 376 23.57 -8.43 7.03
CA GLY A 376 23.19 -7.30 6.20
C GLY A 376 21.72 -6.86 6.40
N ALA A 377 20.97 -7.54 7.28
CA ALA A 377 19.56 -7.23 7.53
C ALA A 377 19.39 -5.78 8.06
N VAL A 378 18.56 -5.00 7.39
CA VAL A 378 18.15 -3.67 7.84
C VAL A 378 17.08 -3.84 8.91
N LYS A 379 17.40 -3.50 10.15
CA LYS A 379 16.51 -3.72 11.30
C LYS A 379 15.61 -2.54 11.62
N ALA A 380 16.05 -1.32 11.28
CA ALA A 380 15.28 -0.11 11.49
C ALA A 380 15.67 0.94 10.44
N MET A 381 14.69 1.75 10.03
CA MET A 381 14.87 2.80 9.04
C MET A 381 13.94 3.99 9.33
N VAL A 382 14.54 5.15 9.62
CA VAL A 382 13.85 6.43 9.70
C VAL A 382 14.33 7.29 8.54
N GLY A 383 13.47 7.58 7.58
CA GLY A 383 13.81 8.31 6.35
C GLY A 383 13.48 9.81 6.41
N GLY A 384 13.00 10.31 7.54
CA GLY A 384 12.59 11.70 7.74
C GLY A 384 11.80 11.87 9.02
N SER A 385 11.31 13.08 9.30
CA SER A 385 10.53 13.39 10.51
C SER A 385 9.03 13.07 10.40
N ASP A 386 8.49 12.99 9.17
CA ASP A 386 7.06 12.81 8.93
C ASP A 386 6.85 12.33 7.49
N PHE A 387 6.46 11.06 7.34
CA PHE A 387 6.25 10.43 6.04
C PHE A 387 5.02 11.01 5.31
N GLU A 388 3.99 11.42 6.04
CA GLU A 388 2.79 11.99 5.43
C GLU A 388 3.08 13.31 4.71
N GLN A 389 3.99 14.11 5.27
CA GLN A 389 4.38 15.37 4.67
C GLN A 389 5.48 15.21 3.61
N VAL A 390 6.42 14.29 3.82
CA VAL A 390 7.60 14.11 2.94
C VAL A 390 7.77 12.63 2.61
N LYS A 391 7.28 12.22 1.43
CA LYS A 391 7.40 10.84 0.94
C LYS A 391 8.83 10.48 0.46
N PHE A 392 9.72 11.47 0.33
CA PHE A 392 11.10 11.24 -0.07
C PHE A 392 11.89 10.58 1.06
N ASN A 393 12.28 9.33 0.85
CA ASN A 393 13.01 8.54 1.84
C ASN A 393 14.49 8.94 1.87
N LEU A 394 14.87 9.77 2.85
CA LEU A 394 16.25 10.20 3.02
C LEU A 394 17.20 9.04 3.31
N ALA A 395 16.72 7.95 3.93
CA ALA A 395 17.54 6.82 4.31
C ALA A 395 18.12 6.08 3.10
N THR A 396 17.36 5.99 2.01
CA THR A 396 17.73 5.25 0.79
C THR A 396 18.02 6.15 -0.40
N GLN A 397 17.22 7.23 -0.57
CA GLN A 397 17.26 8.12 -1.74
C GLN A 397 18.06 9.40 -1.49
N GLY A 398 18.28 9.78 -0.21
CA GLY A 398 18.97 10.99 0.17
C GLY A 398 20.47 10.91 -0.09
N LYS A 399 20.96 11.52 -1.18
CA LYS A 399 22.38 11.61 -1.46
C LYS A 399 22.98 12.85 -0.77
N ARG A 400 23.68 12.62 0.34
CA ARG A 400 24.21 13.66 1.23
C ARG A 400 25.73 13.59 1.36
N GLN A 401 26.34 14.73 1.58
CA GLN A 401 27.80 14.79 1.75
C GLN A 401 28.21 14.15 3.09
N PRO A 402 28.97 13.04 3.09
CA PRO A 402 29.34 12.35 4.34
C PRO A 402 30.33 13.14 5.20
N GLY A 403 30.99 14.13 4.63
CA GLY A 403 32.02 14.87 5.34
C GLY A 403 33.09 13.96 5.94
N SER A 404 33.53 14.27 7.12
CA SER A 404 34.63 13.54 7.79
C SER A 404 34.31 12.05 8.10
N SER A 405 33.05 11.57 7.97
CA SER A 405 32.77 10.15 8.13
C SER A 405 33.37 9.31 7.00
N PHE A 406 33.60 9.89 5.82
CA PHE A 406 34.30 9.22 4.70
C PHE A 406 35.74 8.85 5.00
N LYS A 407 36.41 9.48 5.98
CA LYS A 407 37.79 9.20 6.39
C LYS A 407 38.03 7.76 6.82
N ALA A 408 36.98 7.03 7.25
CA ALA A 408 37.07 5.62 7.60
C ALA A 408 37.50 4.76 6.38
N PHE A 409 37.07 5.13 5.17
CA PHE A 409 37.44 4.42 3.94
C PHE A 409 38.87 4.70 3.52
N VAL A 410 39.35 5.93 3.72
CA VAL A 410 40.79 6.27 3.51
C VAL A 410 41.66 5.51 4.50
N LEU A 411 41.23 5.40 5.77
CA LEU A 411 41.91 4.61 6.80
C LEU A 411 41.96 3.12 6.43
N ALA A 412 40.82 2.56 5.96
CA ALA A 412 40.72 1.18 5.54
C ALA A 412 41.71 0.87 4.40
N GLU A 413 41.77 1.73 3.39
CA GLU A 413 42.73 1.57 2.29
C GLU A 413 44.18 1.69 2.76
N ALA A 414 44.49 2.60 3.69
CA ALA A 414 45.82 2.70 4.27
C ALA A 414 46.23 1.40 4.96
N ILE A 415 45.36 0.80 5.76
CA ILE A 415 45.62 -0.45 6.45
C ILE A 415 45.70 -1.61 5.45
N ARG A 416 44.84 -1.62 4.41
CA ARG A 416 44.89 -2.61 3.32
C ARG A 416 46.22 -2.59 2.56
N GLN A 417 46.80 -1.40 2.36
CA GLN A 417 48.15 -1.25 1.79
C GLN A 417 49.27 -1.51 2.80
N GLY A 418 49.00 -1.95 4.00
CA GLY A 418 49.96 -2.25 5.06
C GLY A 418 50.57 -1.03 5.72
N ILE A 419 49.91 0.13 5.68
CA ILE A 419 50.36 1.36 6.35
C ILE A 419 49.85 1.35 7.79
N SER A 420 50.81 1.56 8.74
CA SER A 420 50.46 1.66 10.17
C SER A 420 49.73 2.93 10.53
N PRO A 421 48.70 2.91 11.36
CA PRO A 421 48.07 4.11 11.94
C PRO A 421 49.03 5.00 12.71
N GLU A 422 50.20 4.52 13.13
CA GLU A 422 51.25 5.30 13.75
C GLU A 422 52.11 6.10 12.73
N THR A 423 51.84 5.95 11.42
CA THR A 423 52.50 6.76 10.37
C THR A 423 52.14 8.24 10.54
N GLY A 424 53.16 9.10 10.57
CA GLY A 424 53.02 10.56 10.78
C GLY A 424 52.95 11.36 9.50
N TYR A 425 52.15 12.40 9.53
CA TYR A 425 52.00 13.45 8.52
C TYR A 425 52.10 14.83 9.19
N GLU A 426 52.42 15.88 8.42
CA GLU A 426 52.43 17.24 8.92
C GLU A 426 51.02 17.84 8.86
N SER A 427 50.40 18.06 10.02
CA SER A 427 49.10 18.73 10.11
C SER A 427 49.27 20.25 10.00
N LYS A 428 49.08 20.77 8.81
CA LYS A 428 49.15 22.21 8.48
C LYS A 428 48.29 22.50 7.24
N ASP A 429 47.95 23.76 7.02
CA ASP A 429 47.26 24.22 5.83
C ASP A 429 47.92 23.71 4.54
N LEU A 430 47.17 23.21 3.63
CA LEU A 430 47.62 22.70 2.35
C LEU A 430 47.06 23.54 1.20
N ASN A 431 47.90 23.74 0.19
CA ASN A 431 47.50 24.29 -1.09
C ASN A 431 47.89 23.26 -2.16
N ILE A 432 46.89 22.61 -2.76
CA ILE A 432 47.08 21.57 -3.74
C ILE A 432 46.89 22.17 -5.13
N ASP A 433 47.92 22.08 -5.97
CA ASP A 433 47.86 22.50 -7.36
C ASP A 433 47.04 21.50 -8.17
N MET A 434 45.93 21.93 -8.70
CA MET A 434 45.00 21.10 -9.49
C MET A 434 45.31 21.13 -11.00
N GLY A 435 46.38 21.83 -11.41
CA GLY A 435 46.86 21.91 -12.79
C GLY A 435 46.49 23.18 -13.53
N GLU A 436 46.93 23.30 -14.81
CA GLU A 436 46.71 24.48 -15.64
C GLU A 436 45.19 24.72 -15.81
N ASN A 437 44.74 25.92 -15.47
CA ASN A 437 43.36 26.41 -15.52
C ASN A 437 42.43 25.94 -14.38
N ALA A 438 42.92 25.24 -13.35
CA ALA A 438 42.14 24.93 -12.16
C ALA A 438 42.58 25.79 -10.99
N GLU A 439 41.64 26.17 -10.13
CA GLU A 439 41.95 26.89 -8.89
C GLU A 439 42.70 25.95 -7.94
N THR A 440 43.61 26.52 -7.16
CA THR A 440 44.32 25.78 -6.11
C THR A 440 43.31 25.28 -5.05
N TYR A 441 43.28 23.96 -4.80
CA TYR A 441 42.45 23.41 -3.74
C TYR A 441 43.10 23.61 -2.38
N ARG A 442 42.42 24.41 -1.52
CA ARG A 442 42.89 24.73 -0.18
C ARG A 442 42.25 23.80 0.84
N VAL A 443 43.06 23.15 1.67
CA VAL A 443 42.62 22.25 2.73
C VAL A 443 43.02 22.82 4.09
N GLN A 444 42.08 22.98 4.98
CA GLN A 444 42.26 23.46 6.33
C GLN A 444 41.54 22.56 7.33
N ASN A 445 42.06 22.52 8.56
CA ASN A 445 41.35 21.88 9.66
C ASN A 445 40.25 22.79 10.22
N TYR A 446 39.29 22.19 10.89
CA TYR A 446 38.29 22.92 11.63
C TYR A 446 38.96 23.92 12.61
N ASN A 447 38.44 25.15 12.67
CA ASN A 447 38.99 26.25 13.44
C ASN A 447 40.48 26.59 13.12
N TYR A 448 40.95 26.25 11.90
CA TYR A 448 42.30 26.56 11.43
C TYR A 448 43.44 26.00 12.34
N VAL A 449 43.17 24.88 13.02
CA VAL A 449 44.14 24.30 13.97
C VAL A 449 45.22 23.52 13.24
N GLU A 450 46.46 23.98 13.32
CA GLU A 450 47.65 23.24 12.90
C GLU A 450 48.24 22.48 14.10
N ARG A 451 48.44 21.17 13.93
CA ARG A 451 48.92 20.29 15.02
C ARG A 451 50.38 19.86 14.85
N GLY A 452 51.01 20.24 13.72
CA GLY A 452 52.36 19.76 13.38
C GLY A 452 52.41 18.26 13.12
N PRO A 453 53.51 17.57 13.48
CA PRO A 453 53.63 16.12 13.26
C PRO A 453 52.50 15.35 13.96
N THR A 454 51.67 14.69 13.19
CA THR A 454 50.44 14.00 13.66
C THR A 454 50.34 12.63 13.04
N SER A 455 50.14 11.56 13.84
CA SER A 455 49.91 10.22 13.32
C SER A 455 48.51 10.08 12.74
N ILE A 456 48.32 9.14 11.79
CA ILE A 456 47.01 8.79 11.23
C ILE A 456 46.01 8.45 12.37
N LYS A 457 46.46 7.71 13.39
CA LYS A 457 45.63 7.40 14.58
C LYS A 457 45.12 8.65 15.30
N THR A 458 46.01 9.61 15.55
CA THR A 458 45.63 10.89 16.19
C THR A 458 44.77 11.73 15.27
N ALA A 459 45.08 11.75 13.96
CA ALA A 459 44.32 12.44 12.93
C ALA A 459 42.91 11.87 12.81
N THR A 460 42.72 10.54 12.93
CA THR A 460 41.40 9.89 12.96
C THR A 460 40.60 10.37 14.16
N ALA A 461 41.17 10.31 15.36
CA ALA A 461 40.50 10.73 16.59
C ALA A 461 40.11 12.21 16.59
N GLN A 462 40.97 13.08 16.05
CA GLN A 462 40.76 14.54 15.99
C GLN A 462 40.11 15.01 14.69
N SER A 463 39.78 14.08 13.79
CA SER A 463 39.20 14.34 12.48
C SER A 463 39.97 15.31 11.60
N ASP A 464 41.33 15.20 11.57
CA ASP A 464 42.22 16.11 10.87
C ASP A 464 42.06 16.01 9.34
N ASN A 465 41.69 17.08 8.67
CA ASN A 465 41.45 17.12 7.22
C ASN A 465 42.78 17.03 6.44
N THR A 466 43.79 17.80 6.91
CA THR A 466 45.04 17.97 6.17
C THR A 466 45.85 16.68 6.12
N VAL A 467 45.87 15.91 7.19
CA VAL A 467 46.49 14.56 7.23
C VAL A 467 45.78 13.60 6.31
N PHE A 468 44.44 13.56 6.31
CA PHE A 468 43.68 12.61 5.49
C PHE A 468 43.75 12.88 4.00
N VAL A 469 43.79 14.15 3.60
CA VAL A 469 43.99 14.48 2.17
C VAL A 469 45.40 14.12 1.72
N GLN A 470 46.45 14.37 2.51
CA GLN A 470 47.82 13.90 2.20
C GLN A 470 47.88 12.38 2.09
N LEU A 471 47.25 11.66 3.05
CA LEU A 471 47.18 10.20 3.05
C LEU A 471 46.51 9.67 1.80
N ALA A 472 45.34 10.20 1.44
CA ALA A 472 44.60 9.74 0.26
C ALA A 472 45.37 9.96 -1.06
N LEU A 473 46.07 11.08 -1.18
CA LEU A 473 46.96 11.37 -2.32
C LEU A 473 48.13 10.38 -2.38
N ASP A 474 48.69 9.97 -1.25
CA ASP A 474 49.78 8.99 -1.17
C ASP A 474 49.28 7.55 -1.47
N LEU A 475 48.02 7.23 -1.14
CA LEU A 475 47.36 5.95 -1.41
C LEU A 475 46.95 5.81 -2.88
N GLY A 476 46.57 6.93 -3.50
CA GLY A 476 45.89 7.00 -4.80
C GLY A 476 44.37 7.06 -4.62
N LEU A 477 43.75 8.14 -5.15
CA LEU A 477 42.31 8.37 -5.01
C LEU A 477 41.45 7.24 -5.59
N GLU A 478 41.90 6.64 -6.71
CA GLU A 478 41.24 5.49 -7.34
C GLU A 478 41.13 4.30 -6.38
N LYS A 479 42.21 4.00 -5.64
CA LYS A 479 42.21 2.90 -4.69
C LYS A 479 41.36 3.14 -3.47
N VAL A 480 41.30 4.39 -3.03
CA VAL A 480 40.36 4.78 -1.95
C VAL A 480 38.93 4.61 -2.40
N ALA A 481 38.61 5.03 -3.64
CA ALA A 481 37.27 4.85 -4.21
C ALA A 481 36.91 3.36 -4.39
N GLU A 482 37.85 2.54 -4.96
CA GLU A 482 37.66 1.09 -5.09
C GLU A 482 37.41 0.43 -3.73
N THR A 483 38.11 0.83 -2.70
CA THR A 483 37.91 0.30 -1.33
C THR A 483 36.58 0.75 -0.73
N ALA A 484 36.20 2.01 -0.89
CA ALA A 484 34.90 2.50 -0.45
C ALA A 484 33.75 1.77 -1.12
N ASN A 485 33.84 1.55 -2.44
CA ASN A 485 32.84 0.78 -3.20
C ASN A 485 32.79 -0.68 -2.72
N ALA A 486 33.93 -1.33 -2.55
CA ALA A 486 33.98 -2.71 -2.07
C ALA A 486 33.41 -2.85 -0.63
N LEU A 487 33.50 -1.82 0.18
CA LEU A 487 32.93 -1.77 1.54
C LEU A 487 31.42 -1.50 1.55
N GLY A 488 30.79 -1.13 0.40
CA GLY A 488 29.32 -0.96 0.29
C GLY A 488 28.87 0.43 -0.16
N ILE A 489 29.77 1.36 -0.53
CA ILE A 489 29.35 2.62 -1.15
C ILE A 489 29.04 2.36 -2.63
N GLN A 490 27.81 2.57 -3.02
CA GLN A 490 27.34 2.35 -4.41
C GLN A 490 27.27 3.66 -5.21
N SER A 491 27.17 4.80 -4.51
CA SER A 491 27.16 6.13 -5.12
C SER A 491 28.45 6.41 -5.89
N ALA A 492 28.36 7.16 -6.98
CA ALA A 492 29.51 7.55 -7.79
C ALA A 492 30.49 8.41 -6.97
N LEU A 493 31.77 8.07 -7.02
CA LEU A 493 32.84 8.75 -6.32
C LEU A 493 33.72 9.52 -7.29
N ASP A 494 33.78 10.83 -7.13
CA ASP A 494 34.67 11.69 -7.90
C ASP A 494 36.11 11.58 -7.41
N LEU A 495 37.05 11.32 -8.32
CA LEU A 495 38.47 11.18 -8.00
C LEU A 495 39.12 12.54 -7.79
N TYR A 496 38.69 13.23 -6.73
CA TYR A 496 39.14 14.53 -6.36
C TYR A 496 39.68 14.54 -4.91
N PRO A 497 40.70 15.35 -4.56
CA PRO A 497 41.26 15.35 -3.21
C PRO A 497 40.22 15.59 -2.09
N ALA A 498 39.13 16.32 -2.38
CA ALA A 498 38.03 16.55 -1.45
C ALA A 498 37.30 15.26 -1.03
N MET A 499 37.30 14.20 -1.89
CA MET A 499 36.73 12.90 -1.56
C MET A 499 37.32 12.34 -0.26
N ALA A 500 38.60 12.55 0.00
CA ALA A 500 39.27 12.08 1.21
C ALA A 500 38.62 12.55 2.51
N ILE A 501 37.90 13.66 2.46
CA ILE A 501 37.17 14.27 3.58
C ILE A 501 35.67 14.35 3.36
N GLY A 502 35.17 13.57 2.38
CA GLY A 502 33.76 13.42 2.08
C GLY A 502 33.13 14.56 1.28
N GLY A 503 33.96 15.31 0.54
CA GLY A 503 33.48 16.23 -0.49
C GLY A 503 33.24 15.46 -1.79
N LEU A 504 32.01 15.00 -2.00
CA LEU A 504 31.56 14.18 -3.14
C LEU A 504 30.67 15.00 -4.07
N GLY A 505 30.59 14.65 -5.34
CA GLY A 505 29.69 15.30 -6.31
C GLY A 505 28.23 15.08 -5.96
N GLU A 506 27.84 13.83 -5.82
CA GLU A 506 26.46 13.45 -5.51
C GLU A 506 26.20 13.25 -4.01
N GLY A 507 27.16 12.70 -3.27
CA GLY A 507 26.97 12.29 -1.88
C GLY A 507 26.63 10.82 -1.74
N VAL A 508 26.24 10.40 -0.54
CA VAL A 508 25.90 9.02 -0.18
C VAL A 508 24.63 8.96 0.66
N SER A 509 23.96 7.82 0.69
CA SER A 509 22.78 7.62 1.53
C SER A 509 23.14 7.14 2.95
N PRO A 510 22.29 7.36 3.95
CA PRO A 510 22.43 6.77 5.27
C PRO A 510 22.52 5.25 5.26
N LEU A 511 21.80 4.56 4.37
CA LEU A 511 21.88 3.11 4.20
C LEU A 511 23.28 2.68 3.70
N GLU A 512 23.83 3.36 2.68
CA GLU A 512 25.21 3.07 2.21
C GLU A 512 26.25 3.24 3.33
N MET A 513 26.08 4.25 4.17
CA MET A 513 27.00 4.50 5.30
C MET A 513 26.85 3.45 6.40
N ALA A 514 25.62 3.02 6.73
CA ALA A 514 25.38 1.95 7.69
C ALA A 514 25.95 0.62 7.18
N SER A 515 25.65 0.24 5.93
CA SER A 515 26.13 -0.98 5.28
C SER A 515 27.66 -1.00 5.20
N SER A 516 28.29 0.10 4.80
CA SER A 516 29.76 0.16 4.67
C SER A 516 30.47 0.02 6.01
N TYR A 517 29.95 0.64 7.07
CA TYR A 517 30.53 0.53 8.41
C TYR A 517 30.27 -0.83 9.05
N SER A 518 29.15 -1.51 8.67
CA SER A 518 28.89 -2.86 9.14
C SER A 518 29.97 -3.86 8.69
N THR A 519 30.65 -3.60 7.57
CA THR A 519 31.80 -4.38 7.12
C THR A 519 32.95 -4.35 8.14
N PHE A 520 33.18 -3.22 8.81
CA PHE A 520 34.19 -3.15 9.87
C PHE A 520 33.74 -3.94 11.12
N ALA A 521 32.47 -3.85 11.48
CA ALA A 521 31.90 -4.58 12.60
C ALA A 521 31.89 -6.09 12.37
N ASN A 522 31.72 -6.52 11.10
CA ASN A 522 31.69 -7.92 10.65
C ASN A 522 33.07 -8.48 10.27
N GLY A 523 34.14 -7.95 10.89
CA GLY A 523 35.49 -8.47 10.68
C GLY A 523 36.03 -8.34 9.26
N GLY A 524 35.52 -7.42 8.47
CA GLY A 524 35.97 -7.12 7.11
C GLY A 524 35.18 -7.79 5.98
N THR A 525 34.13 -8.52 6.31
CA THR A 525 33.21 -9.12 5.34
C THR A 525 32.04 -8.20 5.12
N HIS A 526 31.87 -7.70 3.90
CA HIS A 526 30.72 -6.93 3.48
C HIS A 526 29.55 -7.85 3.21
N MET A 527 28.42 -7.54 3.82
CA MET A 527 27.13 -8.15 3.55
C MET A 527 26.25 -7.12 2.85
N GLU A 528 25.67 -7.48 1.71
CA GLU A 528 24.72 -6.60 1.02
C GLU A 528 23.51 -6.32 1.93
N PRO A 529 23.11 -5.06 2.08
CA PRO A 529 21.94 -4.74 2.89
C PRO A 529 20.66 -5.21 2.19
N TYR A 530 19.72 -5.77 2.97
CA TYR A 530 18.44 -6.23 2.44
C TYR A 530 17.30 -5.93 3.42
N LEU A 531 16.09 -5.79 2.87
CA LEU A 531 14.85 -5.46 3.59
C LEU A 531 13.89 -6.64 3.63
N VAL A 532 13.94 -7.54 2.61
CA VAL A 532 13.02 -8.66 2.45
C VAL A 532 13.76 -9.97 2.70
N GLU A 533 13.29 -10.74 3.69
CA GLU A 533 13.88 -12.03 4.05
C GLU A 533 13.39 -13.14 3.11
N LYS A 534 12.07 -13.16 2.85
CA LYS A 534 11.44 -14.11 1.93
C LYS A 534 10.12 -13.59 1.41
N VAL A 535 9.75 -14.04 0.21
CA VAL A 535 8.43 -13.85 -0.39
C VAL A 535 7.84 -15.21 -0.71
N ILE A 536 6.61 -15.44 -0.26
CA ILE A 536 5.86 -16.67 -0.44
C ILE A 536 4.61 -16.37 -1.27
N ARG A 537 4.27 -17.27 -2.18
CA ARG A 537 2.99 -17.28 -2.89
C ARG A 537 2.24 -18.57 -2.56
N GLU A 538 0.94 -18.48 -2.49
CA GLU A 538 0.10 -19.66 -2.39
C GLU A 538 -0.27 -20.18 -3.79
N GLU A 539 0.04 -21.43 -4.09
CA GLU A 539 -0.27 -22.09 -5.36
C GLU A 539 -0.97 -23.42 -5.08
N GLY A 540 -2.26 -23.49 -5.41
CA GLY A 540 -3.04 -24.73 -5.20
C GLY A 540 -3.22 -25.15 -3.74
N GLY A 541 -3.21 -24.21 -2.81
CA GLY A 541 -3.31 -24.45 -1.35
C GLY A 541 -1.98 -24.84 -0.68
N GLU A 542 -0.86 -24.71 -1.39
CA GLU A 542 0.49 -24.91 -0.83
C GLU A 542 1.30 -23.61 -0.86
N GLU A 543 2.00 -23.31 0.22
CA GLU A 543 2.90 -22.16 0.28
C GLU A 543 4.20 -22.46 -0.50
N VAL A 544 4.44 -21.69 -1.56
CA VAL A 544 5.63 -21.81 -2.41
C VAL A 544 6.51 -20.58 -2.21
N PRO A 545 7.73 -20.72 -1.67
CA PRO A 545 8.67 -19.62 -1.61
C PRO A 545 9.14 -19.24 -3.02
N ILE A 546 8.87 -18.01 -3.44
CA ILE A 546 9.33 -17.47 -4.73
C ILE A 546 10.64 -16.71 -4.60
N GLN A 547 10.94 -16.23 -3.39
CA GLN A 547 12.20 -15.60 -3.03
C GLN A 547 12.59 -16.00 -1.61
N VAL A 548 13.85 -16.30 -1.39
CA VAL A 548 14.47 -16.44 -0.07
C VAL A 548 15.83 -15.77 -0.14
N HIS A 549 16.03 -14.78 0.71
CA HIS A 549 17.34 -14.12 0.78
C HIS A 549 18.35 -15.06 1.43
N GLU A 550 19.43 -15.35 0.70
CA GLU A 550 20.59 -16.08 1.22
C GLU A 550 21.73 -15.08 1.45
N PRO A 551 22.07 -14.76 2.70
CA PRO A 551 23.14 -13.81 2.99
C PRO A 551 24.47 -14.26 2.35
N ALA A 552 24.99 -13.47 1.44
CA ALA A 552 26.26 -13.71 0.77
C ALA A 552 27.26 -12.61 1.13
N GLY A 553 28.35 -12.99 1.82
CA GLY A 553 29.38 -12.05 2.23
C GLY A 553 30.58 -12.02 1.27
N THR A 554 31.12 -10.82 1.05
CA THR A 554 32.37 -10.60 0.29
C THR A 554 33.47 -10.14 1.25
N GLU A 555 34.57 -10.88 1.35
CA GLU A 555 35.73 -10.44 2.14
C GLU A 555 36.43 -9.27 1.44
N VAL A 556 36.36 -8.09 2.05
CA VAL A 556 37.01 -6.85 1.56
C VAL A 556 38.30 -6.56 2.33
N LEU A 557 38.27 -6.80 3.63
CA LEU A 557 39.42 -6.71 4.53
C LEU A 557 39.61 -8.04 5.24
N THR A 558 40.81 -8.41 5.54
CA THR A 558 41.03 -9.49 6.49
C THR A 558 40.56 -9.09 7.88
N ARG A 559 40.19 -10.05 8.73
CA ARG A 559 39.73 -9.78 10.10
C ARG A 559 40.72 -8.93 10.90
N ASP A 560 42.02 -9.16 10.74
CA ASP A 560 43.07 -8.36 11.36
C ASP A 560 43.12 -6.92 10.86
N GLN A 561 42.87 -6.70 9.55
CA GLN A 561 42.79 -5.36 8.96
C GLN A 561 41.55 -4.61 9.47
N ALA A 562 40.38 -5.25 9.46
CA ALA A 562 39.14 -4.66 10.01
C ALA A 562 39.30 -4.34 11.50
N ALA A 563 39.92 -5.22 12.28
CA ALA A 563 40.24 -4.96 13.67
C ALA A 563 41.18 -3.76 13.86
N ALA A 564 42.17 -3.56 12.98
CA ALA A 564 43.05 -2.38 13.02
C ALA A 564 42.31 -1.09 12.66
N VAL A 565 41.38 -1.12 11.72
CA VAL A 565 40.45 0.02 11.45
C VAL A 565 39.62 0.32 12.68
N THR A 566 38.95 -0.68 13.23
CA THR A 566 38.10 -0.59 14.42
C THR A 566 38.83 -0.02 15.61
N GLN A 567 40.03 -0.52 15.95
CA GLN A 567 40.83 -0.02 17.06
C GLN A 567 41.31 1.43 16.83
N THR A 568 41.44 1.86 15.59
CA THR A 568 41.79 3.26 15.26
C THR A 568 40.56 4.15 15.40
N LEU A 569 39.38 3.71 14.97
CA LEU A 569 38.09 4.41 15.13
C LEU A 569 37.65 4.49 16.60
N ARG A 570 37.99 3.52 17.43
CA ARG A 570 37.81 3.64 18.91
C ARG A 570 38.40 4.91 19.49
N GLY A 571 39.52 5.39 18.92
CA GLY A 571 40.10 6.65 19.32
C GLY A 571 39.15 7.86 19.21
N VAL A 572 38.15 7.80 18.34
CA VAL A 572 37.11 8.83 18.19
C VAL A 572 36.19 8.84 19.41
N VAL A 573 35.81 7.63 19.88
CA VAL A 573 34.90 7.40 21.02
C VAL A 573 35.63 7.68 22.35
N GLU A 574 36.86 7.17 22.51
CA GLU A 574 37.58 7.25 23.77
C GLU A 574 38.10 8.65 24.12
N ARG A 575 38.63 9.41 23.14
CA ARG A 575 39.33 10.68 23.36
C ARG A 575 39.20 11.67 22.21
N GLY A 576 38.47 11.31 21.18
CA GLY A 576 38.33 12.11 19.95
C GLY A 576 37.07 12.97 19.95
N THR A 577 36.53 13.18 18.77
CA THR A 577 35.40 14.06 18.53
C THR A 577 34.11 13.62 19.22
N ALA A 578 33.85 12.34 19.40
CA ALA A 578 32.75 11.85 20.20
C ALA A 578 33.05 11.83 21.72
N GLY A 579 34.26 11.38 22.08
CA GLY A 579 34.63 11.17 23.48
C GLY A 579 34.93 12.43 24.31
N ARG A 580 34.90 13.60 23.66
CA ARG A 580 35.13 14.87 24.39
C ARG A 580 34.03 15.25 25.36
N TYR A 581 32.79 14.88 25.02
CA TYR A 581 31.60 15.37 25.70
C TYR A 581 30.82 14.21 26.37
N ARG A 582 31.09 12.95 25.97
CA ARG A 582 30.35 11.76 26.42
C ARG A 582 31.28 10.56 26.56
N ASN A 583 30.94 9.67 27.47
CA ASN A 583 31.60 8.36 27.58
C ASN A 583 30.65 7.29 26.99
N LEU A 584 30.67 7.13 25.66
CA LEU A 584 29.77 6.23 24.97
C LEU A 584 29.89 4.76 25.44
N ASP A 585 31.11 4.29 25.72
CA ASP A 585 31.32 2.93 26.21
C ASP A 585 30.65 2.70 27.58
N GLU A 586 30.66 3.73 28.45
CA GLU A 586 29.96 3.67 29.74
C GLU A 586 28.44 3.75 29.55
N GLU A 587 27.96 4.61 28.67
CA GLU A 587 26.54 4.78 28.37
C GLU A 587 25.92 3.52 27.75
N LEU A 588 26.65 2.83 26.89
CA LEU A 588 26.21 1.58 26.25
C LEU A 588 26.50 0.34 27.10
N GLY A 589 27.34 0.43 28.12
CA GLY A 589 27.83 -0.71 28.89
C GLY A 589 28.71 -1.69 28.09
N ARG A 590 29.25 -1.25 26.93
CA ARG A 590 30.06 -2.06 26.01
C ARG A 590 30.94 -1.20 25.10
N PRO A 591 32.05 -1.74 24.56
CA PRO A 591 32.89 -1.01 23.64
C PRO A 591 32.22 -0.73 22.32
N SER A 592 32.41 0.48 21.80
CA SER A 592 31.90 0.94 20.50
C SER A 592 33.01 1.58 19.65
N ALA A 593 32.80 1.67 18.35
CA ALA A 593 33.64 2.39 17.41
C ALA A 593 32.82 3.28 16.49
N ALA A 594 33.29 4.48 16.18
CA ALA A 594 32.47 5.42 15.43
C ALA A 594 33.31 6.47 14.69
N LYS A 595 32.62 7.23 13.83
CA LYS A 595 33.17 8.43 13.19
C LYS A 595 32.09 9.52 13.05
N THR A 596 32.45 10.74 13.45
CA THR A 596 31.66 11.95 13.19
C THR A 596 31.88 12.45 11.78
N GLY A 597 30.84 12.99 11.16
CA GLY A 597 30.88 13.72 9.89
C GLY A 597 30.28 15.12 10.06
N THR A 598 30.89 16.08 9.43
CA THR A 598 30.37 17.46 9.34
C THR A 598 30.88 18.07 8.05
N THR A 599 29.97 18.68 7.29
CA THR A 599 30.34 19.41 6.07
C THR A 599 30.60 20.88 6.32
N GLU A 600 31.20 21.55 5.32
CA GLU A 600 31.37 23.00 5.38
C GLU A 600 30.02 23.70 5.59
N LEU A 601 30.04 24.78 6.36
CA LEU A 601 28.84 25.55 6.72
C LEU A 601 27.78 24.77 7.52
N PHE A 602 28.11 23.58 8.06
CA PHE A 602 27.17 22.78 8.87
C PHE A 602 25.86 22.43 8.13
N VAL A 603 25.98 22.09 6.85
CA VAL A 603 24.82 21.70 6.02
C VAL A 603 24.39 20.27 6.29
N ASP A 604 25.37 19.36 6.44
CA ASP A 604 25.16 17.96 6.77
C ASP A 604 25.96 17.59 8.02
N ALA A 605 25.33 16.92 8.94
CA ALA A 605 25.93 16.38 10.15
C ALA A 605 25.66 14.88 10.25
N TRP A 606 26.72 14.11 10.56
CA TRP A 606 26.68 12.66 10.58
C TRP A 606 27.30 12.09 11.85
N PHE A 607 26.73 10.95 12.27
CA PHE A 607 27.37 10.05 13.20
C PHE A 607 27.15 8.61 12.74
N VAL A 608 28.24 7.89 12.46
CA VAL A 608 28.17 6.49 12.07
C VAL A 608 29.00 5.68 13.07
N GLY A 609 28.36 4.75 13.75
CA GLY A 609 28.99 3.99 14.79
C GLY A 609 28.39 2.58 14.94
N TYR A 610 29.16 1.71 15.60
CA TYR A 610 28.79 0.29 15.73
C TYR A 610 29.30 -0.36 17.02
N VAL A 611 28.60 -1.40 17.38
CA VAL A 611 29.07 -2.51 18.21
C VAL A 611 29.15 -3.77 17.33
N PRO A 612 29.70 -4.91 17.77
CA PRO A 612 29.80 -6.09 16.90
C PRO A 612 28.48 -6.59 16.30
N GLN A 613 27.35 -6.37 17.01
CA GLN A 613 26.05 -6.89 16.59
C GLN A 613 25.15 -5.88 15.86
N LEU A 614 25.48 -4.60 15.91
CA LEU A 614 24.62 -3.56 15.33
C LEU A 614 25.43 -2.36 14.86
N THR A 615 25.18 -1.91 13.64
CA THR A 615 25.76 -0.70 13.03
C THR A 615 24.65 0.29 12.76
N THR A 616 24.82 1.53 13.19
CA THR A 616 23.83 2.60 12.99
C THR A 616 24.46 3.85 12.40
N SER A 617 23.85 4.34 11.32
CA SER A 617 24.17 5.62 10.68
C SER A 617 23.07 6.63 10.97
N VAL A 618 23.46 7.82 11.41
CA VAL A 618 22.55 8.94 11.62
C VAL A 618 23.03 10.15 10.82
N TRP A 619 22.11 10.74 10.07
CA TRP A 619 22.26 12.00 9.38
C TRP A 619 21.28 13.04 9.91
N VAL A 620 21.71 14.31 9.96
CA VAL A 620 20.87 15.47 10.30
C VAL A 620 21.17 16.60 9.32
N GLY A 621 20.12 17.23 8.80
CA GLY A 621 20.24 18.35 7.85
C GLY A 621 18.86 18.81 7.33
N TYR A 622 18.87 19.77 6.42
CA TYR A 622 17.67 20.20 5.72
C TYR A 622 17.51 19.40 4.41
N PRO A 623 16.39 18.68 4.21
CA PRO A 623 16.24 17.81 3.05
C PRO A 623 16.24 18.52 1.70
N GLU A 624 15.59 19.67 1.62
CA GLU A 624 15.31 20.36 0.37
C GLU A 624 16.38 21.39 -0.02
N GLU A 625 17.15 21.87 0.96
CA GLU A 625 18.08 22.97 0.77
C GLU A 625 19.47 22.69 1.39
N ARG A 626 20.52 23.19 0.77
CA ARG A 626 21.85 23.26 1.39
C ARG A 626 21.94 24.43 2.40
N ARG A 627 21.06 24.38 3.41
CA ARG A 627 20.92 25.40 4.44
C ARG A 627 21.83 25.07 5.62
N PRO A 628 22.64 26.03 6.08
CA PRO A 628 23.45 25.86 7.29
C PRO A 628 22.58 25.67 8.54
N MET A 629 22.94 24.71 9.36
CA MET A 629 22.30 24.44 10.65
C MET A 629 22.95 25.30 11.76
N LEU A 630 22.69 26.61 11.74
CA LEU A 630 23.20 27.57 12.70
C LEU A 630 22.08 28.01 13.65
N TYR A 631 22.42 28.12 14.94
CA TYR A 631 21.52 28.59 16.01
C TYR A 631 20.23 27.76 16.13
N VAL A 632 20.34 26.46 15.89
CA VAL A 632 19.21 25.51 15.99
C VAL A 632 19.05 25.10 17.46
N ARG A 633 17.87 25.28 18.04
CA ARG A 633 17.53 24.89 19.42
C ARG A 633 18.58 25.32 20.48
N GLY A 634 19.21 26.48 20.29
CA GLY A 634 20.21 27.00 21.23
C GLY A 634 21.63 26.49 20.99
N PHE A 635 21.85 25.59 20.05
CA PHE A 635 23.20 25.22 19.60
C PHE A 635 23.69 26.23 18.57
N PRO A 636 24.89 26.79 18.73
CA PRO A 636 25.46 27.72 17.75
C PRO A 636 25.59 27.09 16.36
N GLU A 637 25.90 25.80 16.32
CA GLU A 637 26.06 25.00 15.11
C GLU A 637 25.67 23.55 15.38
N VAL A 638 24.97 22.89 14.42
CA VAL A 638 24.72 21.46 14.45
C VAL A 638 25.80 20.75 13.64
N ASN A 639 26.47 19.82 14.29
CA ASN A 639 27.57 19.05 13.73
C ASN A 639 27.52 17.59 14.19
N GLY A 640 28.45 16.77 13.75
CA GLY A 640 28.48 15.34 14.08
C GLY A 640 28.73 15.02 15.56
N GLU A 641 29.11 16.02 16.40
CA GLU A 641 29.38 15.83 17.82
C GLU A 641 28.16 16.12 18.72
N ASN A 642 27.02 16.56 18.15
CA ASN A 642 25.79 16.87 18.90
C ASN A 642 24.58 16.11 18.36
N PHE A 643 23.65 16.70 17.61
CA PHE A 643 22.38 16.04 17.25
C PHE A 643 22.52 14.62 16.70
N PRO A 644 23.38 14.31 15.71
CA PRO A 644 23.51 12.93 15.25
C PRO A 644 24.07 11.99 16.31
N LEU A 645 25.04 12.47 17.12
CA LEU A 645 25.59 11.72 18.25
C LEU A 645 24.53 11.46 19.33
N ASP A 646 23.69 12.47 19.65
CA ASP A 646 22.64 12.35 20.65
C ASP A 646 21.58 11.33 20.20
N ILE A 647 21.12 11.39 18.93
CA ILE A 647 20.20 10.43 18.34
C ILE A 647 20.80 9.02 18.40
N TRP A 648 22.04 8.86 17.93
CA TRP A 648 22.72 7.58 17.91
C TRP A 648 22.87 6.99 19.33
N SER A 649 23.26 7.81 20.29
CA SER A 649 23.42 7.34 21.68
C SER A 649 22.11 6.94 22.32
N LEU A 650 21.05 7.77 22.18
CA LEU A 650 19.72 7.45 22.69
C LEU A 650 19.17 6.14 22.11
N TYR A 651 19.34 5.95 20.83
CA TYR A 651 18.93 4.72 20.14
C TYR A 651 19.75 3.51 20.59
N MET A 652 21.09 3.60 20.51
CA MET A 652 21.96 2.45 20.75
C MET A 652 21.97 1.99 22.21
N GLN A 653 21.77 2.86 23.18
CA GLN A 653 21.65 2.47 24.59
C GLN A 653 20.56 1.43 24.80
N GLU A 654 19.38 1.67 24.26
CA GLU A 654 18.22 0.79 24.37
C GLU A 654 18.29 -0.37 23.36
N ALA A 655 18.76 -0.10 22.13
CA ALA A 655 18.81 -1.09 21.06
C ALA A 655 19.70 -2.30 21.40
N VAL A 656 20.79 -2.08 22.11
CA VAL A 656 21.75 -3.14 22.43
C VAL A 656 21.61 -3.73 23.84
N GLN A 657 20.66 -3.23 24.65
CA GLN A 657 20.52 -3.61 26.05
C GLN A 657 20.38 -5.12 26.25
N ASP A 658 19.55 -5.76 25.44
CA ASP A 658 19.25 -7.19 25.53
C ASP A 658 20.29 -8.07 24.82
N LEU A 659 21.24 -7.47 24.09
CA LEU A 659 22.27 -8.21 23.40
C LEU A 659 23.43 -8.57 24.35
N PRO A 660 24.04 -9.75 24.19
CA PRO A 660 25.23 -10.10 25.00
C PRO A 660 26.37 -9.12 24.73
N VAL A 661 27.06 -8.71 25.79
CA VAL A 661 28.23 -7.82 25.63
C VAL A 661 29.34 -8.57 24.89
N GLN A 662 29.76 -8.01 23.76
CA GLN A 662 30.89 -8.52 22.96
C GLN A 662 31.99 -7.48 22.85
N GLU A 663 33.24 -7.97 22.94
CA GLU A 663 34.42 -7.13 22.71
C GLU A 663 34.62 -6.89 21.22
N LEU A 664 35.08 -5.69 20.88
CA LEU A 664 35.55 -5.40 19.52
C LEU A 664 36.88 -6.10 19.25
N ASP A 665 37.03 -6.66 18.06
CA ASP A 665 38.23 -7.37 17.65
C ASP A 665 39.49 -6.52 17.80
N LYS A 666 40.57 -7.17 18.21
CA LYS A 666 41.92 -6.58 18.28
C LYS A 666 42.79 -7.20 17.22
N PRO A 667 43.59 -6.40 16.48
CA PRO A 667 44.46 -6.96 15.45
C PRO A 667 45.48 -7.92 16.06
N SER A 668 45.76 -9.02 15.39
CA SER A 668 46.79 -9.96 15.75
C SER A 668 48.15 -9.30 15.76
N PRO A 669 49.06 -9.71 16.67
CA PRO A 669 50.47 -9.28 16.64
C PRO A 669 51.20 -9.66 15.33
N ASN A 670 50.62 -10.56 14.54
CA ASN A 670 51.15 -10.98 13.26
C ASN A 670 50.82 -10.03 12.10
N LEU A 671 49.87 -9.08 12.30
CA LEU A 671 49.54 -8.07 11.29
C LEU A 671 50.75 -7.16 11.07
N LYS A 672 51.35 -7.23 9.88
CA LYS A 672 52.53 -6.46 9.53
C LYS A 672 52.13 -5.11 8.92
N LEU A 673 52.01 -4.10 9.75
CA LEU A 673 51.83 -2.73 9.31
C LEU A 673 53.15 -1.96 9.43
N GLN A 674 53.50 -1.21 8.40
CA GLN A 674 54.75 -0.45 8.33
C GLN A 674 54.49 1.03 8.62
N ILE A 675 55.33 1.64 9.45
CA ILE A 675 55.38 3.10 9.62
C ILE A 675 56.17 3.63 8.39
N LYS A 676 55.43 4.33 7.50
CA LYS A 676 56.06 5.02 6.37
C LYS A 676 56.38 6.44 6.77
N SER A 677 57.51 7.02 6.25
CA SER A 677 57.69 8.47 6.36
C SER A 677 56.65 9.15 5.47
N GLY A 678 55.60 9.72 6.08
CA GLY A 678 54.53 10.42 5.41
C GLY A 678 55.00 11.74 4.80
N GLY A 679 54.38 12.11 3.68
CA GLY A 679 54.66 13.38 3.01
C GLY A 679 55.69 13.28 1.90
N ARG A 680 55.47 12.45 0.88
CA ARG A 680 56.11 12.67 -0.40
C ARG A 680 55.67 14.03 -0.95
N SER A 681 56.67 14.89 -1.20
CA SER A 681 56.50 16.24 -1.69
C SER A 681 55.29 16.37 -2.65
N LEU A 682 54.41 17.35 -2.35
CA LEU A 682 53.34 17.88 -3.22
C LEU A 682 53.81 18.35 -4.61
N GLY A 683 54.97 17.89 -5.08
CA GLY A 683 55.65 18.31 -6.32
C GLY A 683 55.51 17.40 -7.53
N LYS A 684 54.75 16.26 -7.44
CA LYS A 684 54.35 15.51 -8.64
C LYS A 684 52.90 15.78 -8.93
N SER A 685 52.70 16.55 -9.99
CA SER A 685 51.39 17.02 -10.45
C SER A 685 50.36 15.88 -10.56
N VAL A 686 49.13 16.19 -10.22
CA VAL A 686 47.91 15.43 -10.53
C VAL A 686 47.79 15.07 -12.03
N LYS A 687 48.71 15.57 -12.85
CA LYS A 687 48.79 15.31 -14.30
C LYS A 687 48.91 13.83 -14.72
N GLU A 688 49.28 12.92 -13.84
CA GLU A 688 49.41 11.48 -14.21
C GLU A 688 48.15 10.65 -13.95
N SER A 689 47.29 11.03 -13.02
CA SER A 689 46.08 10.25 -12.73
C SER A 689 44.84 10.64 -13.57
N THR A 690 44.85 11.83 -14.20
CA THR A 690 43.71 12.29 -15.01
C THR A 690 43.81 11.99 -16.50
N LYS A 691 44.87 11.32 -16.96
CA LYS A 691 45.08 11.09 -18.41
C LYS A 691 44.40 9.86 -18.99
N GLU A 692 43.89 8.93 -18.21
CA GLU A 692 43.28 7.70 -18.75
C GLU A 692 42.18 7.11 -17.87
N SER A 693 41.18 7.86 -17.49
CA SER A 693 39.96 7.19 -17.03
C SER A 693 38.69 7.93 -17.46
N SER A 694 38.27 7.69 -18.70
CA SER A 694 36.85 7.55 -18.91
C SER A 694 36.45 6.27 -18.16
N PHE A 695 36.03 6.40 -16.91
CA PHE A 695 35.47 5.30 -16.15
C PHE A 695 34.20 4.87 -16.85
N LYS A 696 34.28 3.77 -17.61
CA LYS A 696 33.08 2.97 -17.89
C LYS A 696 32.76 2.33 -16.55
N ALA A 697 31.55 2.64 -16.02
CA ALA A 697 30.96 1.85 -14.96
C ALA A 697 31.25 0.36 -15.23
N PRO A 698 31.65 -0.43 -14.23
CA PRO A 698 31.78 -1.86 -14.42
C PRO A 698 30.48 -2.34 -15.03
N ALA A 699 30.56 -2.95 -16.22
CA ALA A 699 29.40 -3.55 -16.85
C ALA A 699 28.81 -4.48 -15.80
N ALA A 700 27.55 -4.24 -15.45
CA ALA A 700 26.80 -5.10 -14.56
C ALA A 700 27.17 -6.55 -14.87
N SER A 701 27.61 -7.27 -13.87
CA SER A 701 27.96 -8.68 -13.97
C SER A 701 26.82 -9.35 -14.73
N LYS A 702 27.15 -10.01 -15.83
CA LYS A 702 26.17 -10.75 -16.61
C LYS A 702 25.47 -11.69 -15.66
N GLU A 703 24.21 -11.41 -15.35
CA GLU A 703 23.30 -12.37 -14.75
C GLU A 703 23.43 -13.72 -15.47
N PRO A 704 23.38 -14.84 -14.76
CA PRO A 704 23.20 -16.13 -15.39
C PRO A 704 21.85 -16.08 -16.11
N GLN A 705 21.88 -16.16 -17.44
CA GLN A 705 20.69 -16.19 -18.28
C GLN A 705 19.77 -17.32 -17.80
N LYS A 706 18.66 -16.97 -17.14
CA LYS A 706 17.51 -17.87 -17.00
C LYS A 706 17.05 -18.28 -18.40
N PRO A 707 16.65 -19.54 -18.61
CA PRO A 707 16.11 -19.96 -19.90
C PRO A 707 14.85 -19.12 -20.22
N PRO A 708 14.61 -18.78 -21.50
CA PRO A 708 13.53 -17.90 -21.89
C PRO A 708 12.18 -18.50 -21.50
N VAL A 709 11.49 -17.86 -20.58
CA VAL A 709 10.06 -18.08 -20.36
C VAL A 709 9.36 -17.57 -21.62
N LYS A 710 8.60 -18.45 -22.28
CA LYS A 710 7.74 -18.05 -23.42
C LYS A 710 6.80 -16.96 -22.95
N ALA A 711 6.97 -15.77 -23.50
CA ALA A 711 6.00 -14.69 -23.31
C ALA A 711 4.60 -15.15 -23.74
N PRO A 712 3.55 -14.84 -22.97
CA PRO A 712 2.19 -15.03 -23.43
C PRO A 712 1.95 -14.12 -24.66
N PRO A 713 1.10 -14.52 -25.60
CA PRO A 713 0.79 -13.70 -26.78
C PRO A 713 0.20 -12.36 -26.34
N PRO A 714 0.57 -11.25 -27.03
CA PRO A 714 0.04 -9.92 -26.67
C PRO A 714 -1.47 -9.89 -26.88
N PRO A 715 -2.23 -9.23 -25.97
CA PRO A 715 -3.65 -9.02 -26.16
C PRO A 715 -3.90 -8.17 -27.42
N ILE A 716 -4.82 -8.60 -28.26
CA ILE A 716 -5.28 -7.89 -29.44
C ILE A 716 -6.12 -6.69 -28.96
N TYR A 717 -5.47 -5.56 -28.71
CA TYR A 717 -6.18 -4.30 -28.52
C TYR A 717 -6.45 -3.66 -29.88
N GLY A 718 -7.74 -3.48 -30.17
CA GLY A 718 -8.22 -2.65 -31.25
C GLY A 718 -7.67 -1.22 -31.12
N ARG A 719 -7.43 -0.59 -32.27
CA ARG A 719 -6.91 0.77 -32.43
C ARG A 719 -7.55 1.74 -31.44
N GLN A 720 -6.73 2.37 -30.60
CA GLN A 720 -7.13 3.55 -29.83
C GLN A 720 -7.59 4.66 -30.77
N PRO A 721 -8.70 5.34 -30.48
CA PRO A 721 -9.03 6.61 -31.13
C PRO A 721 -8.01 7.67 -30.67
N GLN A 722 -7.48 8.42 -31.62
CA GLN A 722 -6.64 9.59 -31.35
C GLN A 722 -7.42 10.61 -30.50
N PRO A 723 -6.80 11.25 -29.50
CA PRO A 723 -7.45 12.30 -28.74
C PRO A 723 -7.73 13.50 -29.65
N ALA A 724 -8.95 14.01 -29.55
CA ALA A 724 -9.37 15.24 -30.17
C ALA A 724 -8.53 16.43 -29.66
N PRO A 725 -8.23 17.45 -30.51
CA PRO A 725 -7.48 18.60 -30.07
C PRO A 725 -8.26 19.40 -29.02
N SER A 726 -7.61 19.76 -27.94
CA SER A 726 -8.12 20.64 -26.87
C SER A 726 -8.54 21.98 -27.44
N PRO A 727 -9.68 22.57 -27.04
CA PRO A 727 -10.05 23.91 -27.39
C PRO A 727 -9.09 24.94 -26.79
N ALA A 728 -8.67 25.89 -27.60
CA ALA A 728 -7.78 26.98 -27.22
C ALA A 728 -8.41 27.86 -26.12
N SER A 729 -7.58 28.21 -25.13
CA SER A 729 -7.91 29.21 -24.11
C SER A 729 -8.23 30.56 -24.74
N PRO A 730 -9.27 31.26 -24.26
CA PRO A 730 -9.53 32.62 -24.71
C PRO A 730 -8.54 33.62 -24.09
N ALA A 731 -8.05 34.53 -24.90
CA ALA A 731 -7.16 35.64 -24.52
C ALA A 731 -7.85 36.62 -23.53
N PRO A 732 -7.08 37.35 -22.71
CA PRO A 732 -7.63 38.28 -21.72
C PRO A 732 -8.22 39.52 -22.37
N ALA A 733 -9.46 39.86 -21.97
CA ALA A 733 -10.16 41.07 -22.37
C ALA A 733 -9.63 42.28 -21.58
N THR A 734 -9.39 43.38 -22.33
CA THR A 734 -9.07 44.71 -21.84
C THR A 734 -10.24 45.36 -21.08
N PRO A 735 -9.99 46.20 -20.07
CA PRO A 735 -11.04 46.84 -19.29
C PRO A 735 -11.57 48.12 -19.98
N SER A 736 -12.86 48.35 -19.94
CA SER A 736 -13.51 49.64 -20.22
C SER A 736 -14.30 50.16 -19.03
N PRO A 737 -14.52 51.48 -18.89
CA PRO A 737 -14.60 52.13 -17.58
C PRO A 737 -16.03 52.43 -17.09
N GLY A 738 -16.16 52.40 -15.79
CA GLY A 738 -16.95 53.34 -15.02
C GLY A 738 -18.48 53.15 -14.98
N THR A 739 -18.97 52.76 -13.79
CA THR A 739 -20.07 53.45 -13.10
C THR A 739 -20.11 53.05 -11.62
N ALA A 740 -20.32 54.02 -10.76
CA ALA A 740 -20.29 53.98 -9.32
C ALA A 740 -21.51 53.22 -8.68
N PRO A 741 -21.39 52.80 -7.41
CA PRO A 741 -22.38 51.97 -6.75
C PRO A 741 -23.51 52.74 -6.04
N PRO A 742 -24.69 52.14 -5.80
CA PRO A 742 -25.56 52.61 -4.77
C PRO A 742 -25.53 51.71 -3.52
N SER A 743 -25.55 52.42 -2.42
CA SER A 743 -25.85 52.18 -1.01
C SER A 743 -26.52 50.87 -0.56
N SER A 744 -25.92 50.34 0.47
CA SER A 744 -26.42 49.69 1.70
C SER A 744 -27.92 49.49 1.91
N LEU A 745 -28.33 48.24 2.24
CA LEU A 745 -29.45 47.91 3.11
C LEU A 745 -29.10 46.71 4.01
N PRO A 746 -29.72 46.55 5.18
CA PRO A 746 -29.11 45.95 6.36
C PRO A 746 -29.41 44.45 6.52
N THR A 747 -28.48 43.76 7.21
CA THR A 747 -28.58 42.38 7.68
C THR A 747 -29.66 42.21 8.76
N PRO A 748 -30.44 41.13 8.79
CA PRO A 748 -31.27 40.77 9.92
C PRO A 748 -30.49 40.03 10.99
N GLN A 749 -30.69 40.42 12.23
CA GLN A 749 -30.17 39.79 13.45
C GLN A 749 -30.84 38.43 13.70
N ASN A 750 -30.05 37.47 14.13
CA ASN A 750 -30.49 36.16 14.62
C ASN A 750 -30.57 36.21 16.17
N PRO A 751 -31.65 35.81 16.81
CA PRO A 751 -31.76 35.79 18.27
C PRO A 751 -31.45 34.41 18.84
N GLY A 752 -30.64 34.37 19.91
CA GLY A 752 -30.73 33.37 20.96
C GLY A 752 -29.61 32.33 21.06
N GLN A 753 -28.54 32.69 21.77
CA GLN A 753 -27.76 31.69 22.53
C GLN A 753 -27.95 31.96 24.05
N PRO A 754 -28.12 30.94 24.88
CA PRO A 754 -28.15 31.09 26.34
C PRO A 754 -26.74 31.20 26.91
N GLN A 755 -26.58 32.09 27.87
CA GLN A 755 -25.36 32.32 28.64
C GLN A 755 -25.03 31.14 29.55
N GLN A 756 -23.75 30.73 29.60
CA GLN A 756 -23.20 29.85 30.62
C GLN A 756 -22.92 30.61 31.93
N PRO A 757 -23.07 29.95 33.10
CA PRO A 757 -22.72 30.51 34.38
C PRO A 757 -21.19 30.48 34.66
N PRO A 758 -20.68 31.37 35.58
CA PRO A 758 -19.25 31.50 35.81
C PRO A 758 -18.68 30.37 36.67
N ALA A 759 -17.43 30.00 36.37
CA ALA A 759 -16.64 29.00 37.06
C ALA A 759 -16.11 29.49 38.43
N PRO A 760 -15.98 28.63 39.46
CA PRO A 760 -15.47 29.02 40.78
C PRO A 760 -13.94 29.12 40.80
N GLY A 761 -13.47 30.06 41.65
CA GLY A 761 -12.14 30.60 41.72
C GLY A 761 -11.00 29.61 42.05
N GLN A 762 -9.86 29.94 41.50
CA GLN A 762 -8.53 29.37 41.86
C GLN A 762 -8.02 30.01 43.16
N PRO A 763 -7.32 29.26 44.02
CA PRO A 763 -6.64 29.84 45.18
C PRO A 763 -5.27 30.43 44.78
N GLN A 764 -4.98 31.58 45.38
CA GLN A 764 -3.70 32.29 45.28
C GLN A 764 -2.55 31.50 45.92
N PRO A 765 -1.30 31.60 45.42
CA PRO A 765 -0.13 31.00 46.05
C PRO A 765 0.35 31.81 47.27
N ALA A 766 0.69 31.07 48.31
CA ALA A 766 1.20 31.58 49.59
C ALA A 766 2.61 32.13 49.44
N LEU A 767 2.88 33.28 50.08
CA LEU A 767 4.15 33.92 50.26
C LEU A 767 5.14 33.03 51.04
N GLN A 768 6.35 32.81 50.52
CA GLN A 768 7.46 32.25 51.27
C GLN A 768 8.15 33.33 52.09
N PRO A 769 8.63 32.99 53.31
CA PRO A 769 9.42 33.92 54.10
C PRO A 769 10.88 33.88 53.68
N VAL A 770 11.46 35.08 53.60
CA VAL A 770 12.90 35.38 53.50
C VAL A 770 13.57 35.02 54.81
N VAL A 771 14.59 34.14 54.78
CA VAL A 771 15.62 34.04 55.84
C VAL A 771 16.96 34.12 55.15
N GLY A 772 17.71 35.15 55.56
CA GLY A 772 19.06 35.40 55.12
C GLY A 772 20.10 34.50 55.86
N GLN A 773 21.10 34.17 55.17
CA GLN A 773 22.55 34.35 55.36
C GLN A 773 23.23 33.76 54.16
#